data_60cbe3629c7adb93c85d7717e3d2576c
#
_entry.id   60cbe3629c7adb93c85d7717e3d2576c
#
_cell.length_a   1.000
_cell.length_b   1.000
_cell.length_c   1.000
_cell.angle_alpha   90.00
_cell.angle_beta   90.00
_cell.angle_gamma   90.00
#
_symmetry.space_group_name_H-M   'P 1'
#
loop_
_entity.id
_entity.type
_entity.pdbx_description
1 polymer ?
#
loop_
_entity_poly.entity_id
_entity_poly.type
_entity_poly.pdbx_seq_one_letter_code
_entity_poly.pdbx_strand_id
1 'polypeptide(L)'
;MCIRDRSDDLVLKTQLREPDVALENALLYLHQTRVLELDKGRSVFRSAMTIQMEEDTSRRFSQASFAPLEEFYKERTLQTHVMHEYAKLGAEDPAKALDLVKAYFTLPHKQFIKEFFRGRTDLLERKTTDESYQRIVDDLQHPVQEALVTQPRTGNHLVLAGPGSGKTRVIVHRIAYLLRVQRVNPGRIIALAYNRGAAVQLRRRLLTLAGDDARGVLVMTYHAMALRLTGTSLAGAERTSSNVDFKKMLQDAIDLLEGKSSALIDADEVRDRLLQGYEYIFVDEYQDIDAQQYALVSALAGRRRADADTKLSIMAVGDDDQNIYSFKGANIEFIRRFRADYEGDLTYLVENFRSTQNIISAANHVIQRGADRMKVDHPIRIDERRKDDLPGGRWAALDKEGRGAVRLITSPAAPNLQAQLVHAEIERIRCIDPTVKLSEIAVLCRTHAPLEKMRAICDVEGLPCEVTGPEAAKGQIALMRTREGWALAQALRRRQLRMVRLSALRRSLTYLQRAQPRNAALLDLLDIVDDVASSLQADIVPAAEALDLFYEAAGEMRRDGRDSAIKLMTAHAAKGLEFDHVIVMDCADWRWDEEDERRLLYVTMTRARQSLSLMRAEGGRNPYLVDLGTIDGVQDQLPRARPKHRADLERQYVMLGPASMDIGFAGRASLAQPIHRAIAALRIGDVVEVKGRFVHSTSGQIVGRLAASIDATHLQRGVASVVAVMVRTRSQTPEEYWPALQADHWETPLAEVRLADPSATSAVDELQALGRQ
;
A
#
# COMPACT_ATOMS: atom_id res chain seq x y z
N MET A 1 43.88 -12.07 3.01
CA MET A 1 44.17 -10.61 2.96
C MET A 1 42.90 -9.92 3.49
N CYS A 2 42.95 -9.41 4.69
CA CYS A 2 41.77 -8.84 5.37
C CYS A 2 41.50 -7.47 4.74
N ILE A 3 40.23 -7.21 4.40
CA ILE A 3 39.81 -5.90 3.83
C ILE A 3 40.14 -4.75 4.82
N ARG A 4 40.20 -5.07 6.10
CA ARG A 4 40.61 -4.14 7.15
C ARG A 4 42.05 -3.58 6.97
N ASP A 5 42.96 -4.36 6.40
CA ASP A 5 44.37 -3.95 6.23
C ASP A 5 44.54 -2.83 5.20
N ARG A 6 43.54 -2.58 4.34
CA ARG A 6 43.54 -1.48 3.38
C ARG A 6 42.94 -0.17 3.89
N SER A 7 42.19 -0.23 4.99
CA SER A 7 41.66 1.00 5.62
C SER A 7 42.80 1.91 6.20
N ASP A 8 43.98 1.34 6.39
CA ASP A 8 45.17 2.06 6.87
C ASP A 8 46.09 2.52 5.74
N ASP A 9 45.75 2.25 4.48
CA ASP A 9 46.49 2.72 3.32
C ASP A 9 46.41 4.25 3.22
N LEU A 10 47.53 4.92 3.43
CA LEU A 10 47.66 6.38 3.39
C LEU A 10 47.23 6.98 2.04
N VAL A 11 47.43 6.26 0.94
CA VAL A 11 47.03 6.70 -0.43
C VAL A 11 45.52 6.71 -0.58
N LEU A 12 44.84 5.69 -0.08
CA LEU A 12 43.36 5.62 -0.09
C LEU A 12 42.74 6.68 0.84
N LYS A 13 43.34 6.93 2.03
CA LYS A 13 42.88 7.97 2.96
C LYS A 13 43.02 9.39 2.38
N THR A 14 43.96 9.63 1.50
CA THR A 14 44.12 10.95 0.85
C THR A 14 43.18 11.14 -0.34
N GLN A 15 42.66 10.06 -0.93
CA GLN A 15 41.79 10.11 -2.10
C GLN A 15 40.27 10.03 -1.74
N LEU A 16 39.93 9.53 -0.56
CA LEU A 16 38.55 9.37 -0.11
C LEU A 16 38.24 10.36 1.00
N ARG A 17 37.17 11.15 0.86
CA ARG A 17 36.73 12.09 1.91
C ARG A 17 36.28 11.38 3.19
N GLU A 18 35.65 10.21 3.05
CA GLU A 18 35.10 9.40 4.15
C GLU A 18 35.39 7.92 3.87
N PRO A 19 36.56 7.40 4.21
CA PRO A 19 36.99 6.04 3.86
C PRO A 19 36.08 4.95 4.43
N ASP A 20 35.55 5.11 5.64
CA ASP A 20 34.68 4.12 6.28
C ASP A 20 33.32 4.04 5.58
N VAL A 21 32.73 5.18 5.23
CA VAL A 21 31.47 5.23 4.46
C VAL A 21 31.67 4.66 3.05
N ALA A 22 32.81 4.94 2.42
CA ALA A 22 33.15 4.38 1.11
C ALA A 22 33.32 2.86 1.18
N LEU A 23 33.92 2.33 2.26
CA LEU A 23 34.06 0.89 2.49
C LEU A 23 32.70 0.22 2.70
N GLU A 24 31.83 0.80 3.55
CA GLU A 24 30.48 0.31 3.77
C GLU A 24 29.67 0.24 2.46
N ASN A 25 29.70 1.33 1.69
CA ASN A 25 29.02 1.38 0.41
C ASN A 25 29.58 0.37 -0.60
N ALA A 26 30.91 0.18 -0.62
CA ALA A 26 31.55 -0.80 -1.50
C ALA A 26 31.18 -2.24 -1.12
N LEU A 27 31.19 -2.57 0.16
CA LEU A 27 30.79 -3.89 0.66
C LEU A 27 29.32 -4.18 0.39
N LEU A 28 28.46 -3.19 0.63
CA LEU A 28 27.05 -3.28 0.31
C LEU A 28 26.81 -3.50 -1.19
N TYR A 29 27.53 -2.76 -2.03
CA TYR A 29 27.51 -2.91 -3.48
C TYR A 29 27.97 -4.31 -3.93
N LEU A 30 29.07 -4.81 -3.38
CA LEU A 30 29.60 -6.14 -3.69
C LEU A 30 28.66 -7.25 -3.24
N HIS A 31 27.95 -7.08 -2.13
CA HIS A 31 26.90 -7.98 -1.71
C HIS A 31 25.68 -7.95 -2.65
N GLN A 32 25.22 -6.76 -3.02
CA GLN A 32 24.09 -6.59 -3.96
C GLN A 32 24.40 -7.16 -5.34
N THR A 33 25.67 -7.05 -5.77
CA THR A 33 26.11 -7.60 -7.06
C THR A 33 26.52 -9.08 -6.98
N ARG A 34 26.37 -9.71 -5.81
CA ARG A 34 26.74 -11.11 -5.53
C ARG A 34 28.21 -11.46 -5.81
N VAL A 35 29.10 -10.49 -5.72
CA VAL A 35 30.54 -10.73 -5.74
C VAL A 35 30.99 -11.28 -4.39
N LEU A 36 30.32 -10.85 -3.31
CA LEU A 36 30.47 -11.43 -1.96
C LEU A 36 29.10 -11.62 -1.31
N GLU A 37 29.01 -12.56 -0.42
CA GLU A 37 27.83 -12.81 0.41
C GLU A 37 28.11 -12.30 1.83
N LEU A 38 27.20 -11.46 2.35
CA LEU A 38 27.29 -10.98 3.71
C LEU A 38 26.53 -11.95 4.62
N ASP A 39 27.26 -12.68 5.42
CA ASP A 39 26.75 -13.76 6.27
C ASP A 39 25.73 -13.30 7.33
N LYS A 40 25.69 -12.00 7.65
CA LYS A 40 24.88 -11.42 8.74
C LYS A 40 23.96 -10.25 8.32
N GLY A 41 23.71 -10.07 7.04
CA GLY A 41 22.83 -9.01 6.53
C GLY A 41 23.41 -7.59 6.60
N ARG A 42 22.61 -6.60 6.16
CA ARG A 42 23.04 -5.18 6.04
C ARG A 42 23.32 -4.46 7.37
N SER A 43 22.77 -4.97 8.47
CA SER A 43 22.95 -4.35 9.81
C SER A 43 24.40 -4.43 10.33
N VAL A 44 25.20 -5.34 9.79
CA VAL A 44 26.62 -5.47 10.16
C VAL A 44 27.46 -4.22 9.83
N PHE A 45 27.00 -3.40 8.88
CA PHE A 45 27.71 -2.22 8.41
C PHE A 45 27.24 -0.90 9.03
N ARG A 46 26.36 -0.92 10.01
CA ARG A 46 26.10 0.27 10.81
C ARG A 46 27.29 0.47 11.73
N SER A 47 27.84 1.69 11.76
CA SER A 47 28.91 2.05 12.67
C SER A 47 28.54 1.65 14.09
N ALA A 48 29.10 0.55 14.57
CA ALA A 48 28.91 0.14 15.94
C ALA A 48 29.68 1.11 16.82
N MET A 49 29.01 1.76 17.76
CA MET A 49 29.69 2.43 18.84
C MET A 49 30.27 1.34 19.75
N THR A 50 31.56 1.10 19.65
CA THR A 50 32.23 0.19 20.58
C THR A 50 32.40 0.92 21.90
N ILE A 51 31.67 0.53 22.92
CA ILE A 51 31.87 1.00 24.28
C ILE A 51 32.84 0.03 24.93
N GLN A 52 34.03 0.50 25.21
CA GLN A 52 35.02 -0.25 26.00
C GLN A 52 34.81 0.14 27.45
N MET A 53 34.32 -0.83 28.25
CA MET A 53 34.25 -0.59 29.70
C MET A 53 35.64 -0.69 30.29
N GLU A 54 36.06 0.36 31.03
CA GLU A 54 37.27 0.31 31.83
C GLU A 54 37.03 -0.64 33.01
N GLU A 55 38.04 -1.43 33.35
CA GLU A 55 37.98 -2.34 34.50
C GLU A 55 38.00 -1.61 35.85
N ASP A 56 38.27 -0.31 35.87
CA ASP A 56 38.26 0.53 37.07
C ASP A 56 36.85 0.87 37.51
N THR A 57 36.32 0.13 38.45
CA THR A 57 35.00 0.34 39.09
C THR A 57 35.06 1.35 40.26
N SER A 58 36.20 1.98 40.53
CA SER A 58 36.35 2.92 41.65
C SER A 58 35.63 4.25 41.42
N ARG A 59 35.37 4.63 40.19
CA ARG A 59 34.65 5.86 39.82
C ARG A 59 33.12 5.64 39.86
N ARG A 60 32.47 6.34 40.80
CA ARG A 60 31.02 6.40 40.84
C ARG A 60 30.52 7.64 40.08
N PHE A 61 29.74 7.42 39.03
CA PHE A 61 29.07 8.50 38.29
C PHE A 61 27.78 8.88 39.03
N SER A 62 27.59 10.17 39.24
CA SER A 62 26.37 10.76 39.77
C SER A 62 25.71 11.60 38.69
N GLN A 63 24.44 12.04 38.89
CA GLN A 63 23.78 12.96 37.98
C GLN A 63 24.62 14.22 37.71
N ALA A 64 25.38 14.72 38.70
CA ALA A 64 26.27 15.84 38.51
C ALA A 64 27.42 15.58 37.52
N SER A 65 27.83 14.34 37.34
CA SER A 65 28.88 13.96 36.36
C SER A 65 28.39 14.17 34.91
N PHE A 66 27.09 14.20 34.66
CA PHE A 66 26.50 14.45 33.37
C PHE A 66 26.05 15.88 33.13
N ALA A 67 26.20 16.77 34.12
CA ALA A 67 25.84 18.19 34.02
C ALA A 67 26.41 18.91 32.77
N PRO A 68 27.69 18.72 32.37
CA PRO A 68 28.21 19.34 31.15
C PRO A 68 27.54 18.90 29.89
N LEU A 69 27.08 17.63 29.84
CA LEU A 69 26.35 17.09 28.70
C LEU A 69 24.94 17.67 28.65
N GLU A 70 24.28 17.80 29.79
CA GLU A 70 22.94 18.42 29.92
C GLU A 70 22.97 19.88 29.49
N GLU A 71 24.00 20.63 29.90
CA GLU A 71 24.18 22.02 29.51
C GLU A 71 24.45 22.17 28.01
N PHE A 72 25.25 21.30 27.42
CA PHE A 72 25.46 21.23 25.97
C PHE A 72 24.16 21.02 25.20
N TYR A 73 23.30 20.09 25.62
CA TYR A 73 22.03 19.85 24.95
C TYR A 73 21.02 20.98 25.16
N LYS A 74 21.00 21.64 26.31
CA LYS A 74 20.17 22.85 26.54
C LYS A 74 20.58 23.98 25.61
N GLU A 75 21.88 24.19 25.44
CA GLU A 75 22.41 25.19 24.52
C GLU A 75 22.05 24.88 23.06
N ARG A 76 22.15 23.62 22.62
CA ARG A 76 21.73 23.19 21.28
C ARG A 76 20.22 23.40 21.04
N THR A 77 19.42 23.20 22.05
CA THR A 77 17.98 23.47 21.98
C THR A 77 17.73 24.97 21.80
N LEU A 78 18.37 25.80 22.57
CA LEU A 78 18.28 27.27 22.44
C LEU A 78 18.73 27.74 21.06
N GLN A 79 19.85 27.22 20.53
CA GLN A 79 20.30 27.55 19.18
C GLN A 79 19.25 27.27 18.11
N THR A 80 18.51 26.18 18.24
CA THR A 80 17.41 25.85 17.30
C THR A 80 16.34 26.93 17.32
N HIS A 81 15.93 27.39 18.49
CA HIS A 81 14.91 28.45 18.63
C HIS A 81 15.42 29.81 18.15
N VAL A 82 16.69 30.15 18.42
CA VAL A 82 17.31 31.37 17.93
C VAL A 82 17.39 31.38 16.40
N MET A 83 17.78 30.28 15.78
CA MET A 83 17.80 30.16 14.32
C MET A 83 16.41 30.29 13.69
N HIS A 84 15.38 29.72 14.33
CA HIS A 84 14.00 29.85 13.88
C HIS A 84 13.51 31.29 13.95
N GLU A 85 13.71 31.97 15.10
CA GLU A 85 13.32 33.36 15.28
C GLU A 85 14.12 34.29 14.32
N TYR A 86 15.38 33.99 14.08
CA TYR A 86 16.20 34.70 13.08
C TYR A 86 15.60 34.59 11.67
N ALA A 87 15.22 33.37 11.25
CA ALA A 87 14.63 33.16 9.93
C ALA A 87 13.28 33.89 9.78
N LYS A 88 12.46 33.88 10.82
CA LYS A 88 11.17 34.58 10.87
C LYS A 88 11.36 36.10 10.78
N LEU A 89 12.18 36.65 11.65
CA LEU A 89 12.49 38.07 11.66
C LEU A 89 13.17 38.51 10.36
N GLY A 90 14.04 37.67 9.78
CA GLY A 90 14.74 37.98 8.54
C GLY A 90 13.80 38.14 7.34
N ALA A 91 12.66 37.44 7.35
CA ALA A 91 11.62 37.59 6.34
C ALA A 91 10.80 38.89 6.51
N GLU A 92 10.65 39.38 7.77
CA GLU A 92 9.84 40.56 8.09
C GLU A 92 10.69 41.82 8.20
N ASP A 93 11.80 41.76 8.93
CA ASP A 93 12.69 42.89 9.25
C ASP A 93 14.14 42.42 9.40
N PRO A 94 14.96 42.50 8.34
CA PRO A 94 16.36 42.05 8.38
C PRO A 94 17.23 42.75 9.44
N ALA A 95 16.90 43.98 9.82
CA ALA A 95 17.66 44.72 10.83
C ALA A 95 17.45 44.11 12.22
N LYS A 96 16.20 43.81 12.58
CA LYS A 96 15.90 43.10 13.85
C LYS A 96 16.49 41.69 13.90
N ALA A 97 16.51 41.00 12.77
CA ALA A 97 17.15 39.69 12.69
C ALA A 97 18.63 39.77 12.99
N LEU A 98 19.33 40.79 12.45
CA LEU A 98 20.73 41.01 12.73
C LEU A 98 20.99 41.39 14.20
N ASP A 99 20.09 42.18 14.80
CA ASP A 99 20.16 42.55 16.21
C ASP A 99 20.00 41.31 17.11
N LEU A 100 19.06 40.41 16.79
CA LEU A 100 18.90 39.12 17.48
C LEU A 100 20.20 38.31 17.48
N VAL A 101 20.87 38.19 16.32
CA VAL A 101 22.11 37.43 16.19
C VAL A 101 23.24 38.09 16.97
N LYS A 102 23.38 39.41 16.86
CA LYS A 102 24.40 40.16 17.67
C LYS A 102 24.15 39.97 19.16
N ALA A 103 22.89 40.10 19.60
CA ALA A 103 22.54 39.94 21.00
C ALA A 103 22.81 38.52 21.52
N TYR A 104 22.58 37.50 20.70
CA TYR A 104 22.88 36.10 21.07
C TYR A 104 24.37 35.90 21.43
N PHE A 105 25.30 36.54 20.72
CA PHE A 105 26.69 36.41 20.95
C PHE A 105 27.24 37.41 21.98
N THR A 106 26.53 38.49 22.30
CA THR A 106 27.07 39.58 23.13
C THR A 106 26.36 39.72 24.50
N LEU A 107 25.10 39.27 24.62
CA LEU A 107 24.39 39.39 25.87
C LEU A 107 24.55 38.15 26.76
N PRO A 108 24.55 38.33 28.11
CA PRO A 108 24.42 37.19 29.00
C PRO A 108 23.15 36.40 28.73
N HIS A 109 23.20 35.05 28.75
CA HIS A 109 22.11 34.13 28.40
C HIS A 109 20.73 34.51 29.01
N LYS A 110 20.69 34.81 30.32
CA LYS A 110 19.49 35.22 31.02
C LYS A 110 18.86 36.52 30.48
N GLN A 111 19.74 37.46 30.09
CA GLN A 111 19.30 38.74 29.55
C GLN A 111 18.80 38.58 28.12
N PHE A 112 19.48 37.79 27.30
CA PHE A 112 19.03 37.43 25.94
C PHE A 112 17.65 36.80 25.93
N ILE A 113 17.41 35.79 26.80
CA ILE A 113 16.11 35.15 26.91
C ILE A 113 15.02 36.15 27.33
N LYS A 114 15.31 36.99 28.31
CA LYS A 114 14.35 38.00 28.79
C LYS A 114 13.96 39.01 27.70
N GLU A 115 14.88 39.34 26.81
CA GLU A 115 14.72 40.35 25.78
C GLU A 115 13.98 39.78 24.56
N PHE A 116 14.41 38.64 24.04
CA PHE A 116 13.88 38.07 22.78
C PHE A 116 12.81 36.99 22.95
N PHE A 117 12.77 36.34 24.11
CA PHE A 117 11.81 35.27 24.42
C PHE A 117 10.90 35.58 25.61
N ARG A 118 10.65 36.83 25.86
CA ARG A 118 9.80 37.29 26.96
C ARG A 118 8.38 36.71 26.84
N GLY A 119 7.91 35.98 27.88
CA GLY A 119 6.61 35.31 27.88
C GLY A 119 6.51 34.05 27.05
N ARG A 120 7.63 33.58 26.50
CA ARG A 120 7.72 32.37 25.65
C ARG A 120 8.84 31.43 26.14
N THR A 121 9.16 31.46 27.43
CA THR A 121 10.25 30.65 28.02
C THR A 121 9.97 29.16 27.99
N ASP A 122 8.69 28.76 27.99
CA ASP A 122 8.24 27.39 27.81
C ASP A 122 8.60 26.80 26.43
N LEU A 123 8.72 27.66 25.41
CA LEU A 123 9.18 27.25 24.09
C LEU A 123 10.62 26.76 24.10
N LEU A 124 11.46 27.37 24.94
CA LEU A 124 12.89 27.05 25.03
C LEU A 124 13.15 25.66 25.63
N GLU A 125 12.18 25.11 26.34
CA GLU A 125 12.24 23.76 26.88
C GLU A 125 11.89 22.70 25.79
N ARG A 126 11.19 23.13 24.74
CA ARG A 126 10.84 22.27 23.62
C ARG A 126 12.06 22.08 22.70
N LYS A 127 12.35 20.84 22.36
CA LYS A 127 13.45 20.49 21.46
C LYS A 127 13.13 20.77 19.97
N THR A 128 12.07 21.50 19.66
CA THR A 128 11.61 21.83 18.32
C THR A 128 11.05 23.24 18.24
N THR A 129 10.86 23.78 17.03
CA THR A 129 10.20 25.08 16.81
C THR A 129 8.70 24.98 17.08
N ASP A 130 8.09 26.11 17.42
CA ASP A 130 6.63 26.22 17.63
C ASP A 130 5.81 25.73 16.45
N GLU A 131 6.17 26.19 15.24
CA GLU A 131 5.48 25.77 14.01
C GLU A 131 5.55 24.26 13.80
N SER A 132 6.72 23.67 14.09
CA SER A 132 6.88 22.22 13.95
C SER A 132 6.07 21.48 14.99
N TYR A 133 6.04 21.98 16.23
CA TYR A 133 5.21 21.39 17.29
C TYR A 133 3.73 21.54 16.99
N GLN A 134 3.29 22.72 16.59
CA GLN A 134 1.90 22.98 16.19
C GLN A 134 1.45 21.99 15.09
N ARG A 135 2.22 21.87 14.02
CA ARG A 135 1.90 20.93 12.92
C ARG A 135 1.86 19.47 13.37
N ILE A 136 2.72 19.07 14.31
CA ILE A 136 2.84 17.66 14.74
C ILE A 136 1.84 17.32 15.82
N VAL A 137 1.53 18.24 16.72
CA VAL A 137 0.69 17.99 17.91
C VAL A 137 -0.61 18.77 17.84
N ASP A 138 -0.54 20.12 17.84
CA ASP A 138 -1.72 20.97 18.04
C ASP A 138 -2.71 20.88 16.87
N ASP A 139 -2.23 20.71 15.63
CA ASP A 139 -3.08 20.53 14.44
C ASP A 139 -3.83 19.18 14.42
N LEU A 140 -3.53 18.25 15.35
CA LEU A 140 -4.37 17.09 15.58
C LEU A 140 -5.75 17.50 16.09
N GLN A 141 -5.79 18.52 16.95
CA GLN A 141 -7.01 19.08 17.56
C GLN A 141 -7.91 17.97 18.15
N HIS A 142 -7.30 16.96 18.73
CA HIS A 142 -7.99 15.80 19.27
C HIS A 142 -7.25 15.27 20.50
N PRO A 143 -7.80 15.45 21.72
CA PRO A 143 -7.10 15.18 22.98
C PRO A 143 -6.51 13.77 23.08
N VAL A 144 -7.26 12.75 22.64
CA VAL A 144 -6.79 11.35 22.68
C VAL A 144 -5.65 11.12 21.69
N GLN A 145 -5.72 11.69 20.46
CA GLN A 145 -4.62 11.58 19.48
C GLN A 145 -3.40 12.35 19.96
N GLU A 146 -3.57 13.55 20.53
CA GLU A 146 -2.48 14.34 21.10
C GLU A 146 -1.78 13.58 22.25
N ALA A 147 -2.56 12.98 23.18
CA ALA A 147 -2.02 12.16 24.24
C ALA A 147 -1.22 10.96 23.72
N LEU A 148 -1.74 10.25 22.69
CA LEU A 148 -1.04 9.14 22.05
C LEU A 148 0.27 9.59 21.36
N VAL A 149 0.27 10.74 20.73
CA VAL A 149 1.43 11.27 20.01
C VAL A 149 2.51 11.76 20.98
N THR A 150 2.12 12.36 22.11
CA THR A 150 3.04 12.95 23.08
C THR A 150 3.50 12.01 24.19
N GLN A 151 3.09 10.75 24.18
CA GLN A 151 3.48 9.75 25.19
C GLN A 151 4.99 9.70 25.47
N PRO A 152 5.41 9.20 26.65
CA PRO A 152 6.81 8.95 26.95
C PRO A 152 7.51 8.09 25.88
N ARG A 153 8.82 8.11 25.86
CA ARG A 153 9.63 7.32 24.90
C ARG A 153 9.43 5.82 25.05
N THR A 154 9.32 5.38 26.29
CA THR A 154 9.20 3.97 26.64
C THR A 154 7.72 3.64 26.92
N GLY A 155 7.27 2.53 26.40
CA GLY A 155 5.92 2.02 26.58
C GLY A 155 5.43 1.32 25.34
N ASN A 156 4.57 0.33 25.56
CA ASN A 156 3.94 -0.42 24.48
C ASN A 156 2.46 -0.02 24.41
N HIS A 157 1.96 0.22 23.22
CA HIS A 157 0.61 0.72 23.04
C HIS A 157 -0.14 -0.02 21.94
N LEU A 158 -1.36 -0.43 22.25
CA LEU A 158 -2.34 -0.85 21.25
C LEU A 158 -3.40 0.24 21.10
N VAL A 159 -3.59 0.72 19.90
CA VAL A 159 -4.63 1.67 19.55
C VAL A 159 -5.72 0.95 18.78
N LEU A 160 -6.87 0.75 19.41
CA LEU A 160 -8.07 0.23 18.76
C LEU A 160 -8.85 1.39 18.14
N ALA A 161 -8.82 1.45 16.83
CA ALA A 161 -9.24 2.63 16.07
C ALA A 161 -10.31 2.28 15.05
N GLY A 162 -11.47 2.87 15.14
CA GLY A 162 -12.56 2.68 14.18
C GLY A 162 -12.22 3.15 12.75
N PRO A 163 -13.05 2.82 11.76
CA PRO A 163 -12.88 3.33 10.40
C PRO A 163 -12.95 4.87 10.40
N GLY A 164 -12.06 5.50 9.62
CA GLY A 164 -12.04 6.96 9.52
C GLY A 164 -11.57 7.72 10.76
N SER A 165 -11.04 7.04 11.80
CA SER A 165 -10.58 7.66 13.05
C SER A 165 -9.14 8.20 13.00
N GLY A 166 -8.45 8.05 11.89
CA GLY A 166 -7.09 8.54 11.74
C GLY A 166 -5.99 7.58 12.21
N LYS A 167 -6.20 6.25 12.17
CA LYS A 167 -5.20 5.22 12.51
C LYS A 167 -3.78 5.55 12.04
N THR A 168 -3.59 5.61 10.74
CA THR A 168 -2.28 5.91 10.13
C THR A 168 -1.79 7.33 10.47
N ARG A 169 -2.71 8.29 10.69
CA ARG A 169 -2.37 9.66 11.11
C ARG A 169 -1.65 9.65 12.45
N VAL A 170 -2.15 8.91 13.43
CA VAL A 170 -1.53 8.80 14.76
C VAL A 170 -0.12 8.22 14.66
N ILE A 171 0.08 7.15 13.87
CA ILE A 171 1.42 6.58 13.63
C ILE A 171 2.37 7.64 13.04
N VAL A 172 1.94 8.33 11.99
CA VAL A 172 2.75 9.36 11.32
C VAL A 172 3.13 10.49 12.27
N HIS A 173 2.17 11.01 13.02
CA HIS A 173 2.39 12.09 13.98
C HIS A 173 3.27 11.64 15.16
N ARG A 174 3.11 10.40 15.65
CA ARG A 174 3.96 9.84 16.71
C ARG A 174 5.41 9.71 16.24
N ILE A 175 5.64 9.20 15.04
CA ILE A 175 6.99 9.11 14.47
C ILE A 175 7.56 10.53 14.29
N ALA A 176 6.79 11.47 13.75
CA ALA A 176 7.22 12.85 13.58
C ALA A 176 7.57 13.52 14.93
N TYR A 177 6.80 13.24 15.98
CA TYR A 177 7.06 13.71 17.34
C TYR A 177 8.38 13.14 17.89
N LEU A 178 8.62 11.84 17.72
CA LEU A 178 9.89 11.21 18.11
C LEU A 178 11.08 11.87 17.40
N LEU A 179 10.95 12.13 16.10
CA LEU A 179 12.01 12.74 15.28
C LEU A 179 12.25 14.21 15.65
N ARG A 180 11.20 15.03 15.61
CA ARG A 180 11.31 16.49 15.70
C ARG A 180 11.34 17.01 17.12
N VAL A 181 10.53 16.43 18.00
CA VAL A 181 10.41 16.91 19.39
C VAL A 181 11.38 16.16 20.29
N GLN A 182 11.42 14.84 20.22
CA GLN A 182 12.28 14.04 21.07
C GLN A 182 13.68 13.78 20.50
N ARG A 183 13.95 14.19 19.26
CA ARG A 183 15.23 14.08 18.57
C ARG A 183 15.77 12.64 18.52
N VAL A 184 14.87 11.68 18.34
CA VAL A 184 15.23 10.29 18.08
C VAL A 184 15.87 10.19 16.69
N ASN A 185 16.96 9.46 16.57
CA ASN A 185 17.56 9.20 15.26
C ASN A 185 16.59 8.43 14.36
N PRO A 186 16.32 8.88 13.14
CA PRO A 186 15.36 8.21 12.24
C PRO A 186 15.71 6.75 11.97
N GLY A 187 17.00 6.40 11.95
CA GLY A 187 17.46 5.01 11.81
C GLY A 187 17.10 4.07 12.96
N ARG A 188 16.54 4.59 14.07
CA ARG A 188 16.08 3.79 15.22
C ARG A 188 14.62 3.37 15.14
N ILE A 189 13.92 3.76 14.06
CA ILE A 189 12.47 3.59 13.92
C ILE A 189 12.16 2.65 12.76
N ILE A 190 11.39 1.60 13.05
CA ILE A 190 10.80 0.68 12.07
C ILE A 190 9.30 0.94 12.03
N ALA A 191 8.71 1.04 10.84
CA ALA A 191 7.28 1.08 10.63
C ALA A 191 6.88 -0.02 9.62
N LEU A 192 6.07 -0.98 10.08
CA LEU A 192 5.59 -2.09 9.27
C LEU A 192 4.16 -1.81 8.80
N ALA A 193 3.96 -1.95 7.50
CA ALA A 193 2.66 -1.81 6.86
C ALA A 193 2.23 -3.13 6.22
N TYR A 194 0.91 -3.36 6.17
CA TYR A 194 0.34 -4.59 5.65
C TYR A 194 0.65 -4.82 4.16
N ASN A 195 0.71 -3.75 3.38
CA ASN A 195 1.04 -3.80 1.95
C ASN A 195 1.89 -2.60 1.53
N ARG A 196 2.43 -2.67 0.31
CA ARG A 196 3.32 -1.62 -0.23
C ARG A 196 2.61 -0.26 -0.36
N GLY A 197 1.38 -0.23 -0.84
CA GLY A 197 0.60 1.02 -0.97
C GLY A 197 0.47 1.74 0.37
N ALA A 198 0.18 1.01 1.44
CA ALA A 198 0.14 1.55 2.80
C ALA A 198 1.52 2.06 3.25
N ALA A 199 2.61 1.32 2.95
CA ALA A 199 3.97 1.74 3.29
C ALA A 199 4.37 3.03 2.55
N VAL A 200 4.08 3.14 1.24
CA VAL A 200 4.32 4.34 0.42
C VAL A 200 3.52 5.53 0.96
N GLN A 201 2.23 5.34 1.24
CA GLN A 201 1.36 6.39 1.78
C GLN A 201 1.85 6.87 3.15
N LEU A 202 2.22 5.96 4.05
CA LEU A 202 2.76 6.28 5.37
C LEU A 202 4.05 7.09 5.23
N ARG A 203 4.98 6.65 4.38
CA ARG A 203 6.24 7.35 4.11
C ARG A 203 6.01 8.74 3.54
N ARG A 204 5.11 8.88 2.54
CA ARG A 204 4.77 10.17 1.93
C ARG A 204 4.19 11.14 2.96
N ARG A 205 3.26 10.69 3.81
CA ARG A 205 2.69 11.51 4.88
C ARG A 205 3.75 11.93 5.91
N LEU A 206 4.63 11.01 6.28
CA LEU A 206 5.71 11.29 7.20
C LEU A 206 6.70 12.33 6.64
N LEU A 207 7.06 12.22 5.36
CA LEU A 207 7.88 13.21 4.68
C LEU A 207 7.22 14.59 4.59
N THR A 208 5.90 14.63 4.33
CA THR A 208 5.15 15.88 4.31
C THR A 208 5.16 16.55 5.69
N LEU A 209 5.08 15.77 6.76
CA LEU A 209 5.00 16.29 8.13
C LEU A 209 6.37 16.62 8.73
N ALA A 210 7.37 15.73 8.57
CA ALA A 210 8.68 15.85 9.21
C ALA A 210 9.80 16.22 8.23
N GLY A 211 9.52 16.32 6.92
CA GLY A 211 10.53 16.69 5.92
C GLY A 211 11.70 15.70 5.88
N ASP A 212 12.90 16.25 5.65
CA ASP A 212 14.14 15.47 5.54
C ASP A 212 14.53 14.71 6.81
N ASP A 213 14.03 15.10 7.97
CA ASP A 213 14.29 14.37 9.23
C ASP A 213 13.62 12.98 9.23
N ALA A 214 12.64 12.75 8.36
CA ALA A 214 12.05 11.44 8.16
C ALA A 214 12.93 10.48 7.34
N ARG A 215 13.96 11.01 6.66
CA ARG A 215 14.91 10.16 5.93
C ARG A 215 15.65 9.25 6.90
N GLY A 216 15.66 7.98 6.59
CA GLY A 216 16.24 6.95 7.45
C GLY A 216 15.26 6.23 8.36
N VAL A 217 13.99 6.69 8.48
CA VAL A 217 12.92 5.87 9.06
C VAL A 217 12.65 4.68 8.15
N LEU A 218 12.70 3.49 8.71
CA LEU A 218 12.51 2.26 7.95
C LEU A 218 11.03 1.94 7.83
N VAL A 219 10.40 2.40 6.74
CA VAL A 219 8.98 2.12 6.44
C VAL A 219 8.91 1.05 5.35
N MET A 220 8.36 -0.13 5.65
CA MET A 220 8.31 -1.26 4.71
C MET A 220 7.23 -2.27 5.03
N THR A 221 7.05 -3.24 4.13
CA THR A 221 6.18 -4.41 4.37
C THR A 221 6.91 -5.49 5.17
N TYR A 222 6.16 -6.48 5.67
CA TYR A 222 6.74 -7.65 6.37
C TYR A 222 7.71 -8.43 5.49
N HIS A 223 7.37 -8.61 4.21
CA HIS A 223 8.20 -9.32 3.24
C HIS A 223 9.50 -8.55 2.94
N ALA A 224 9.40 -7.22 2.76
CA ALA A 224 10.59 -6.38 2.57
C ALA A 224 11.50 -6.39 3.81
N MET A 225 10.93 -6.46 5.02
CA MET A 225 11.70 -6.60 6.24
C MET A 225 12.42 -7.95 6.30
N ALA A 226 11.74 -9.03 5.93
CA ALA A 226 12.35 -10.36 5.87
C ALA A 226 13.49 -10.43 4.84
N LEU A 227 13.29 -9.88 3.63
CA LEU A 227 14.34 -9.77 2.60
C LEU A 227 15.55 -8.99 3.12
N ARG A 228 15.30 -7.87 3.82
CA ARG A 228 16.37 -7.06 4.39
C ARG A 228 17.17 -7.80 5.47
N LEU A 229 16.49 -8.55 6.33
CA LEU A 229 17.14 -9.32 7.40
C LEU A 229 17.97 -10.48 6.84
N THR A 230 17.42 -11.22 5.88
CA THR A 230 18.08 -12.38 5.28
C THR A 230 19.12 -12.01 4.21
N GLY A 231 19.12 -10.77 3.71
CA GLY A 231 19.97 -10.35 2.61
C GLY A 231 19.63 -11.00 1.26
N THR A 232 18.47 -11.63 1.14
CA THR A 232 18.02 -12.33 -0.08
C THR A 232 17.61 -11.31 -1.15
N SER A 233 17.98 -11.57 -2.44
CA SER A 233 17.57 -10.74 -3.58
C SER A 233 16.51 -11.44 -4.42
N LEU A 234 15.41 -10.73 -4.72
CA LEU A 234 14.33 -11.24 -5.58
C LEU A 234 14.76 -11.33 -7.05
N ALA A 235 15.63 -10.44 -7.51
CA ALA A 235 16.13 -10.44 -8.87
C ALA A 235 16.89 -11.73 -9.25
N GLY A 236 17.39 -12.44 -8.25
CA GLY A 236 18.06 -13.73 -8.45
C GLY A 236 17.14 -14.94 -8.46
N ALA A 237 16.00 -14.86 -7.80
CA ALA A 237 15.05 -15.98 -7.69
C ALA A 237 14.39 -16.35 -9.03
N GLU A 238 14.30 -15.42 -9.99
CA GLU A 238 13.79 -15.71 -11.34
C GLU A 238 14.71 -16.54 -12.22
N ARG A 239 15.99 -16.67 -11.88
CA ARG A 239 16.92 -17.56 -12.62
C ARG A 239 16.67 -19.04 -12.32
N THR A 240 16.08 -19.33 -11.19
CA THR A 240 15.61 -20.66 -10.82
C THR A 240 14.08 -20.66 -10.93
N SER A 241 13.50 -21.67 -11.57
CA SER A 241 12.08 -21.84 -11.87
C SER A 241 11.16 -21.92 -10.62
N SER A 242 11.69 -21.68 -9.45
CA SER A 242 10.94 -21.71 -8.19
C SER A 242 10.16 -20.40 -8.01
N ASN A 243 8.85 -20.51 -7.79
CA ASN A 243 8.07 -19.44 -7.18
C ASN A 243 8.78 -19.00 -5.90
N VAL A 244 8.95 -17.70 -5.68
CA VAL A 244 9.46 -17.17 -4.42
C VAL A 244 8.53 -17.66 -3.31
N ASP A 245 9.04 -18.52 -2.44
CA ASP A 245 8.30 -18.97 -1.28
C ASP A 245 8.39 -17.89 -0.18
N PHE A 246 7.45 -16.97 -0.22
CA PHE A 246 7.35 -15.88 0.77
C PHE A 246 7.20 -16.39 2.20
N LYS A 247 6.57 -17.56 2.38
CA LYS A 247 6.42 -18.16 3.72
C LYS A 247 7.75 -18.64 4.26
N LYS A 248 8.54 -19.30 3.40
CA LYS A 248 9.89 -19.74 3.78
C LYS A 248 10.79 -18.54 4.10
N MET A 249 10.72 -17.49 3.32
CA MET A 249 11.52 -16.28 3.53
C MET A 249 11.19 -15.59 4.88
N LEU A 250 9.91 -15.49 5.24
CA LEU A 250 9.50 -14.98 6.55
C LEU A 250 10.01 -15.91 7.67
N GLN A 251 9.94 -17.23 7.48
CA GLN A 251 10.44 -18.19 8.45
C GLN A 251 11.96 -18.10 8.63
N ASP A 252 12.71 -17.98 7.53
CA ASP A 252 14.18 -17.81 7.56
C ASP A 252 14.57 -16.53 8.34
N ALA A 253 13.83 -15.44 8.17
CA ALA A 253 14.05 -14.20 8.91
C ALA A 253 13.73 -14.35 10.41
N ILE A 254 12.66 -15.06 10.76
CA ILE A 254 12.30 -15.36 12.15
C ILE A 254 13.37 -16.24 12.79
N ASP A 255 13.79 -17.31 12.11
CA ASP A 255 14.80 -18.23 12.61
C ASP A 255 16.16 -17.55 12.81
N LEU A 256 16.49 -16.57 11.94
CA LEU A 256 17.67 -15.73 12.09
C LEU A 256 17.58 -14.85 13.34
N LEU A 257 16.44 -14.20 13.59
CA LEU A 257 16.21 -13.35 14.76
C LEU A 257 16.13 -14.15 16.08
N GLU A 258 15.64 -15.39 16.01
CA GLU A 258 15.57 -16.30 17.16
C GLU A 258 16.86 -17.14 17.34
N GLY A 259 17.88 -16.91 16.47
CA GLY A 259 19.20 -17.59 16.56
C GLY A 259 19.20 -19.07 16.21
N LYS A 260 18.13 -19.58 15.59
CA LYS A 260 18.03 -20.99 15.21
C LYS A 260 18.90 -21.36 14.00
N SER A 261 19.37 -20.35 13.25
CA SER A 261 20.13 -20.55 12.00
C SER A 261 21.62 -20.84 12.22
N SER A 262 22.17 -20.70 13.44
CA SER A 262 23.59 -20.89 13.71
C SER A 262 23.81 -21.65 15.03
N ALA A 263 24.39 -22.83 14.93
CA ALA A 263 24.76 -23.64 16.10
C ALA A 263 26.04 -23.15 16.84
N LEU A 264 26.72 -22.15 16.30
CA LEU A 264 28.05 -21.70 16.77
C LEU A 264 28.06 -20.29 17.38
N ILE A 265 26.98 -19.52 17.26
CA ILE A 265 26.89 -18.15 17.77
C ILE A 265 25.68 -18.03 18.67
N ASP A 266 25.77 -17.32 19.77
CA ASP A 266 24.66 -17.05 20.67
C ASP A 266 23.51 -16.35 19.91
N ALA A 267 22.30 -16.89 20.04
CA ALA A 267 21.09 -16.37 19.43
C ALA A 267 20.87 -14.90 19.70
N ASP A 268 21.18 -14.48 20.92
CA ASP A 268 21.02 -13.12 21.39
C ASP A 268 22.01 -12.17 20.71
N GLU A 269 23.26 -12.63 20.52
CA GLU A 269 24.28 -11.84 19.83
C GLU A 269 23.94 -11.59 18.35
N VAL A 270 23.38 -12.59 17.64
CA VAL A 270 22.96 -12.45 16.24
C VAL A 270 21.85 -11.41 16.11
N ARG A 271 20.79 -11.53 16.93
CA ARG A 271 19.67 -10.60 16.92
C ARG A 271 20.13 -9.18 17.27
N ASP A 272 20.92 -9.01 18.31
CA ASP A 272 21.38 -7.72 18.76
C ASP A 272 22.23 -7.02 17.70
N ARG A 273 23.02 -7.77 16.94
CA ARG A 273 23.74 -7.24 15.77
C ARG A 273 22.80 -6.85 14.64
N LEU A 274 21.77 -7.63 14.34
CA LEU A 274 20.80 -7.36 13.29
C LEU A 274 19.90 -6.15 13.62
N LEU A 275 19.52 -6.03 14.89
CA LEU A 275 18.64 -4.97 15.38
C LEU A 275 19.39 -3.82 16.07
N GLN A 276 20.71 -3.80 16.01
CA GLN A 276 21.53 -2.77 16.65
C GLN A 276 21.09 -1.37 16.22
N GLY A 277 20.72 -0.57 17.21
CA GLY A 277 20.27 0.79 17.03
C GLY A 277 18.79 0.99 16.76
N TYR A 278 17.96 -0.05 16.57
CA TYR A 278 16.50 0.11 16.59
C TYR A 278 15.97 0.20 18.00
N GLU A 279 14.99 1.09 18.22
CA GLU A 279 14.34 1.31 19.53
C GLU A 279 12.81 1.21 19.41
N TYR A 280 12.26 1.51 18.23
CA TYR A 280 10.81 1.64 18.04
C TYR A 280 10.34 0.80 16.86
N ILE A 281 9.21 0.12 17.08
CA ILE A 281 8.47 -0.58 16.03
C ILE A 281 7.03 -0.09 16.01
N PHE A 282 6.58 0.36 14.84
CA PHE A 282 5.20 0.75 14.57
C PHE A 282 4.58 -0.28 13.65
N VAL A 283 3.34 -0.69 13.94
CA VAL A 283 2.63 -1.69 13.16
C VAL A 283 1.25 -1.15 12.80
N ASP A 284 0.98 -0.96 11.51
CA ASP A 284 -0.34 -0.55 11.01
C ASP A 284 -1.17 -1.78 10.62
N GLU A 285 -2.50 -1.68 10.74
CA GLU A 285 -3.47 -2.75 10.45
C GLU A 285 -3.16 -4.06 11.18
N TYR A 286 -2.86 -3.98 12.49
CA TYR A 286 -2.41 -5.12 13.31
C TYR A 286 -3.42 -6.27 13.38
N GLN A 287 -4.72 -6.03 13.12
CA GLN A 287 -5.75 -7.08 13.06
C GLN A 287 -5.62 -8.01 11.84
N ASP A 288 -4.87 -7.62 10.81
CA ASP A 288 -4.78 -8.37 9.55
C ASP A 288 -3.56 -9.28 9.45
N ILE A 289 -2.70 -9.29 10.47
CA ILE A 289 -1.48 -10.10 10.47
C ILE A 289 -1.77 -11.58 10.60
N ASP A 290 -1.03 -12.39 9.86
CA ASP A 290 -1.02 -13.84 10.00
C ASP A 290 -0.02 -14.34 11.06
N ALA A 291 0.01 -15.64 11.31
CA ALA A 291 0.86 -16.24 12.34
C ALA A 291 2.36 -16.01 12.11
N GLN A 292 2.83 -15.98 10.85
CA GLN A 292 4.25 -15.74 10.55
C GLN A 292 4.60 -14.26 10.70
N GLN A 293 3.72 -13.35 10.25
CA GLN A 293 3.89 -11.92 10.46
C GLN A 293 3.88 -11.58 11.95
N TYR A 294 2.97 -12.19 12.73
CA TYR A 294 2.98 -12.05 14.18
C TYR A 294 4.28 -12.56 14.81
N ALA A 295 4.79 -13.72 14.37
CA ALA A 295 6.06 -14.26 14.87
C ALA A 295 7.24 -13.33 14.52
N LEU A 296 7.26 -12.75 13.31
CA LEU A 296 8.27 -11.77 12.92
C LEU A 296 8.22 -10.50 13.80
N VAL A 297 7.02 -9.94 14.04
CA VAL A 297 6.85 -8.78 14.93
C VAL A 297 7.30 -9.11 16.35
N SER A 298 6.94 -10.31 16.86
CA SER A 298 7.33 -10.78 18.20
C SER A 298 8.85 -10.93 18.34
N ALA A 299 9.51 -11.47 17.32
CA ALA A 299 10.96 -11.60 17.30
C ALA A 299 11.66 -10.25 17.21
N LEU A 300 11.16 -9.32 16.37
CA LEU A 300 11.66 -7.94 16.26
C LEU A 300 11.50 -7.19 17.58
N ALA A 301 10.30 -7.21 18.18
CA ALA A 301 10.03 -6.52 19.44
C ALA A 301 10.77 -7.13 20.66
N GLY A 302 11.29 -8.35 20.52
CA GLY A 302 11.97 -9.03 21.63
C GLY A 302 11.02 -9.56 22.71
N ARG A 303 9.79 -9.93 22.35
CA ARG A 303 8.75 -10.38 23.30
C ARG A 303 9.23 -11.45 24.29
N ARG A 304 10.03 -12.41 23.81
CA ARG A 304 10.53 -13.56 24.61
C ARG A 304 11.76 -13.25 25.45
N ARG A 305 12.31 -12.02 25.37
CA ARG A 305 13.52 -11.67 26.10
C ARG A 305 13.21 -11.26 27.54
N ALA A 306 14.07 -11.65 28.44
CA ALA A 306 13.93 -11.31 29.85
C ALA A 306 14.37 -9.87 30.14
N ASP A 307 15.42 -9.42 29.44
CA ASP A 307 16.01 -8.10 29.65
C ASP A 307 15.20 -7.00 28.91
N ALA A 308 14.73 -6.00 29.68
CA ALA A 308 13.95 -4.89 29.17
C ALA A 308 14.72 -4.04 28.16
N ASP A 309 16.03 -3.84 28.35
CA ASP A 309 16.87 -2.99 27.51
C ASP A 309 17.07 -3.56 26.11
N THR A 310 16.77 -4.86 25.90
CA THR A 310 16.85 -5.53 24.62
C THR A 310 15.54 -5.57 23.85
N LYS A 311 14.45 -5.03 24.43
CA LYS A 311 13.11 -4.95 23.80
C LYS A 311 12.93 -3.63 23.06
N LEU A 312 12.26 -3.69 21.91
CA LEU A 312 11.81 -2.48 21.21
C LEU A 312 10.47 -2.01 21.78
N SER A 313 10.29 -0.70 21.89
CA SER A 313 8.97 -0.13 22.16
C SER A 313 8.05 -0.35 20.96
N ILE A 314 6.89 -0.98 21.18
CA ILE A 314 5.93 -1.31 20.12
C ILE A 314 4.67 -0.46 20.23
N MET A 315 4.27 0.18 19.13
CA MET A 315 2.96 0.78 18.96
C MET A 315 2.24 0.12 17.80
N ALA A 316 1.18 -0.61 18.11
CA ALA A 316 0.32 -1.26 17.13
C ALA A 316 -1.01 -0.50 17.00
N VAL A 317 -1.48 -0.35 15.78
CA VAL A 317 -2.77 0.27 15.48
C VAL A 317 -3.62 -0.70 14.68
N GLY A 318 -4.87 -0.90 15.08
CA GLY A 318 -5.73 -1.87 14.43
C GLY A 318 -7.21 -1.65 14.73
N ASP A 319 -8.04 -2.48 14.12
CA ASP A 319 -9.49 -2.49 14.28
C ASP A 319 -10.03 -3.92 14.19
N ASP A 320 -10.41 -4.49 15.32
CA ASP A 320 -10.97 -5.84 15.39
C ASP A 320 -12.24 -6.01 14.56
N ASP A 321 -13.06 -4.94 14.45
CA ASP A 321 -14.25 -4.91 13.60
C ASP A 321 -13.95 -4.88 12.08
N GLN A 322 -12.69 -4.64 11.69
CA GLN A 322 -12.25 -4.64 10.30
C GLN A 322 -11.39 -5.87 9.92
N ASN A 323 -11.30 -6.89 10.76
CA ASN A 323 -10.67 -8.15 10.38
C ASN A 323 -11.60 -8.91 9.41
N ILE A 324 -11.21 -8.95 8.13
CA ILE A 324 -11.94 -9.62 7.03
C ILE A 324 -11.05 -10.58 6.24
N TYR A 325 -9.87 -10.92 6.75
CA TYR A 325 -8.90 -11.78 6.09
C TYR A 325 -8.60 -13.09 6.85
N SER A 326 -9.53 -13.55 7.70
CA SER A 326 -9.41 -14.82 8.41
C SER A 326 -9.15 -15.99 7.46
N PHE A 327 -9.77 -16.01 6.28
CA PHE A 327 -9.54 -17.00 5.23
C PHE A 327 -8.11 -16.99 4.63
N LYS A 328 -7.33 -15.93 4.87
CA LYS A 328 -5.91 -15.83 4.51
C LYS A 328 -4.98 -16.13 5.68
N GLY A 329 -5.52 -16.48 6.82
CA GLY A 329 -4.75 -16.79 8.03
C GLY A 329 -4.59 -15.60 9.00
N ALA A 330 -5.22 -14.45 8.74
CA ALA A 330 -5.30 -13.37 9.72
C ALA A 330 -6.04 -13.85 10.97
N ASN A 331 -5.49 -13.57 12.15
CA ASN A 331 -6.07 -14.05 13.39
C ASN A 331 -6.27 -12.92 14.39
N ILE A 332 -7.52 -12.67 14.73
CA ILE A 332 -7.95 -11.64 15.69
C ILE A 332 -7.35 -11.86 17.09
N GLU A 333 -6.96 -13.10 17.43
CA GLU A 333 -6.35 -13.38 18.72
C GLU A 333 -5.04 -12.62 18.93
N PHE A 334 -4.32 -12.27 17.87
CA PHE A 334 -3.06 -11.52 18.00
C PHE A 334 -3.30 -10.10 18.54
N ILE A 335 -4.38 -9.42 18.09
CA ILE A 335 -4.72 -8.10 18.61
C ILE A 335 -5.25 -8.19 20.04
N ARG A 336 -6.01 -9.24 20.38
CA ARG A 336 -6.53 -9.47 21.74
C ARG A 336 -5.43 -9.74 22.75
N ARG A 337 -4.44 -10.51 22.35
CA ARG A 337 -3.33 -10.89 23.20
C ARG A 337 -2.27 -9.81 23.35
N PHE A 338 -2.34 -8.71 22.61
CA PHE A 338 -1.32 -7.66 22.61
C PHE A 338 -0.97 -7.20 24.02
N ARG A 339 -1.98 -6.99 24.87
CA ARG A 339 -1.78 -6.53 26.25
C ARG A 339 -1.01 -7.56 27.10
N ALA A 340 -1.32 -8.83 26.94
CA ALA A 340 -0.61 -9.92 27.65
C ALA A 340 0.79 -10.16 27.08
N ASP A 341 0.94 -10.02 25.75
CA ASP A 341 2.19 -10.30 25.05
C ASP A 341 3.26 -9.21 25.22
N TYR A 342 2.85 -7.94 25.37
CA TYR A 342 3.76 -6.78 25.41
C TYR A 342 3.58 -5.89 26.64
N GLU A 343 2.71 -6.25 27.60
CA GLU A 343 2.40 -5.43 28.78
C GLU A 343 1.97 -4.00 28.38
N GLY A 344 1.24 -3.89 27.27
CA GLY A 344 0.94 -2.61 26.64
C GLY A 344 -0.38 -2.01 27.08
N ASP A 345 -0.45 -0.68 27.03
CA ASP A 345 -1.66 0.09 27.26
C ASP A 345 -2.62 0.00 26.06
N LEU A 346 -3.92 0.13 26.34
CA LEU A 346 -4.97 0.09 25.34
C LEU A 346 -5.66 1.46 25.26
N THR A 347 -5.77 2.01 24.06
CA THR A 347 -6.47 3.27 23.81
C THR A 347 -7.46 3.11 22.66
N TYR A 348 -8.64 3.71 22.78
CA TYR A 348 -9.70 3.69 21.78
C TYR A 348 -9.76 5.00 20.99
N LEU A 349 -9.82 4.91 19.67
CA LEU A 349 -10.12 6.02 18.75
C LEU A 349 -11.46 5.73 18.07
N VAL A 350 -12.49 6.40 18.52
CA VAL A 350 -13.89 6.15 18.11
C VAL A 350 -14.47 7.27 17.23
N GLU A 351 -13.85 8.44 17.22
CA GLU A 351 -14.29 9.57 16.39
C GLU A 351 -13.99 9.31 14.92
N ASN A 352 -15.01 9.50 14.08
CA ASN A 352 -14.93 9.32 12.64
C ASN A 352 -14.88 10.69 11.94
N PHE A 353 -13.80 10.93 11.21
CA PHE A 353 -13.55 12.15 10.42
C PHE A 353 -13.96 12.01 8.96
N ARG A 354 -14.38 10.81 8.54
CA ARG A 354 -14.60 10.46 7.14
C ARG A 354 -16.05 10.59 6.71
N SER A 355 -16.92 9.83 7.36
CA SER A 355 -18.29 9.58 6.91
C SER A 355 -19.28 10.54 7.52
N THR A 356 -20.47 10.66 6.93
CA THR A 356 -21.62 11.42 7.51
C THR A 356 -22.22 10.65 8.69
N GLN A 357 -22.97 11.34 9.55
CA GLN A 357 -23.62 10.73 10.71
C GLN A 357 -24.57 9.60 10.32
N ASN A 358 -25.32 9.75 9.22
CA ASN A 358 -26.26 8.73 8.75
C ASN A 358 -25.51 7.42 8.38
N ILE A 359 -24.36 7.53 7.72
CA ILE A 359 -23.53 6.37 7.37
C ILE A 359 -22.96 5.71 8.62
N ILE A 360 -22.50 6.51 9.60
CA ILE A 360 -21.97 6.01 10.87
C ILE A 360 -23.06 5.25 11.64
N SER A 361 -24.27 5.81 11.74
CA SER A 361 -25.40 5.20 12.44
C SER A 361 -25.80 3.86 11.81
N ALA A 362 -25.92 3.82 10.47
CA ALA A 362 -26.22 2.60 9.73
C ALA A 362 -25.12 1.52 9.89
N ALA A 363 -23.84 1.90 9.83
CA ALA A 363 -22.73 0.98 10.02
C ALA A 363 -22.67 0.43 11.46
N ASN A 364 -22.87 1.28 12.46
CA ASN A 364 -22.94 0.85 13.87
C ASN A 364 -24.05 -0.17 14.08
N HIS A 365 -25.23 0.05 13.50
CA HIS A 365 -26.34 -0.91 13.61
C HIS A 365 -25.97 -2.30 13.11
N VAL A 366 -25.25 -2.38 12.00
CA VAL A 366 -24.78 -3.66 11.45
C VAL A 366 -23.78 -4.32 12.38
N ILE A 367 -22.76 -3.59 12.85
CA ILE A 367 -21.67 -4.19 13.59
C ILE A 367 -22.01 -4.49 15.06
N GLN A 368 -22.92 -3.73 15.68
CA GLN A 368 -23.32 -3.92 17.09
C GLN A 368 -23.90 -5.29 17.39
N ARG A 369 -24.44 -6.00 16.42
CA ARG A 369 -24.94 -7.37 16.55
C ARG A 369 -23.86 -8.43 16.63
N GLY A 370 -22.59 -8.07 16.44
CA GLY A 370 -21.44 -8.97 16.59
C GLY A 370 -21.21 -9.36 18.05
N ALA A 371 -21.06 -10.67 18.30
CA ALA A 371 -20.94 -11.20 19.66
C ALA A 371 -19.55 -10.98 20.26
N ASP A 372 -18.52 -10.92 19.44
CA ASP A 372 -17.13 -11.04 19.87
C ASP A 372 -16.31 -9.83 19.39
N ARG A 373 -16.49 -8.70 20.08
CA ARG A 373 -15.89 -7.41 19.74
C ARG A 373 -15.15 -6.81 20.92
N MET A 374 -13.97 -6.23 20.66
CA MET A 374 -13.21 -5.50 21.68
C MET A 374 -13.76 -4.08 21.93
N LYS A 375 -14.57 -3.56 20.98
CA LYS A 375 -15.13 -2.20 21.05
C LYS A 375 -16.65 -2.17 21.29
N VAL A 376 -17.20 -3.14 22.05
CA VAL A 376 -18.65 -3.19 22.35
C VAL A 376 -19.14 -1.88 22.95
N ASP A 377 -18.42 -1.37 23.94
CA ASP A 377 -18.77 -0.13 24.65
C ASP A 377 -18.22 1.14 23.98
N HIS A 378 -17.57 0.98 22.84
CA HIS A 378 -16.88 2.05 22.11
C HIS A 378 -17.31 2.11 20.63
N PRO A 379 -18.62 2.34 20.33
CA PRO A 379 -19.07 2.48 18.94
C PRO A 379 -18.44 3.72 18.29
N ILE A 380 -18.28 3.66 16.98
CA ILE A 380 -17.80 4.85 16.25
C ILE A 380 -18.85 5.97 16.32
N ARG A 381 -18.38 7.19 16.43
CA ARG A 381 -19.20 8.40 16.46
C ARG A 381 -18.60 9.49 15.59
N ILE A 382 -19.43 10.47 15.22
CA ILE A 382 -18.93 11.63 14.48
C ILE A 382 -17.94 12.42 15.36
N ASP A 383 -16.93 13.00 14.77
CA ASP A 383 -15.98 13.88 15.47
C ASP A 383 -16.71 15.08 16.11
N GLU A 384 -16.30 15.47 17.30
CA GLU A 384 -16.95 16.54 18.10
C GLU A 384 -17.04 17.87 17.34
N ARG A 385 -16.08 18.19 16.49
CA ARG A 385 -16.06 19.42 15.66
C ARG A 385 -17.09 19.39 14.54
N ARG A 386 -17.60 18.21 14.22
CA ARG A 386 -18.62 17.96 13.20
C ARG A 386 -19.98 17.62 13.78
N LYS A 387 -20.16 17.74 15.10
CA LYS A 387 -21.42 17.40 15.77
C LYS A 387 -22.60 18.26 15.31
N ASP A 388 -22.31 19.48 14.88
CA ASP A 388 -23.31 20.44 14.38
C ASP A 388 -23.54 20.31 12.86
N ASP A 389 -22.78 19.44 12.15
CA ASP A 389 -23.03 19.12 10.76
C ASP A 389 -24.41 18.45 10.62
N LEU A 390 -25.11 18.76 9.54
CA LEU A 390 -26.33 18.01 9.22
C LEU A 390 -26.02 16.51 9.13
N PRO A 391 -26.89 15.59 9.60
CA PRO A 391 -26.63 14.16 9.64
C PRO A 391 -26.25 13.55 8.28
N GLY A 392 -26.75 14.10 7.17
CA GLY A 392 -26.37 13.75 5.80
C GLY A 392 -25.17 14.53 5.25
N GLY A 393 -24.50 15.33 6.08
CA GLY A 393 -23.38 16.18 5.66
C GLY A 393 -23.77 17.16 4.55
N ARG A 394 -22.84 17.43 3.61
CA ARG A 394 -23.08 18.29 2.44
C ARG A 394 -24.28 17.82 1.60
N TRP A 395 -24.53 16.51 1.55
CA TRP A 395 -25.63 15.93 0.77
C TRP A 395 -27.00 16.22 1.36
N ALA A 396 -27.10 16.58 2.63
CA ALA A 396 -28.36 17.02 3.23
C ALA A 396 -28.93 18.28 2.56
N ALA A 397 -28.05 19.14 2.06
CA ALA A 397 -28.44 20.37 1.34
C ALA A 397 -28.63 20.14 -0.14
N LEU A 398 -27.78 19.33 -0.78
CA LEU A 398 -27.80 19.07 -2.23
C LEU A 398 -28.94 18.14 -2.65
N ASP A 399 -29.15 17.04 -1.92
CA ASP A 399 -30.21 16.06 -2.16
C ASP A 399 -31.47 16.45 -1.39
N LYS A 400 -32.31 17.26 -2.01
CA LYS A 400 -33.55 17.77 -1.38
C LYS A 400 -34.54 16.67 -1.00
N GLU A 401 -34.53 15.54 -1.72
CA GLU A 401 -35.42 14.41 -1.44
C GLU A 401 -34.82 13.48 -0.39
N GLY A 402 -33.58 13.02 -0.57
CA GLY A 402 -32.91 12.07 0.31
C GLY A 402 -32.21 12.69 1.51
N ARG A 403 -31.93 14.00 1.48
CA ARG A 403 -31.26 14.74 2.54
C ARG A 403 -29.97 14.07 3.06
N GLY A 404 -29.27 13.34 2.17
CA GLY A 404 -28.05 12.59 2.53
C GLY A 404 -28.31 11.36 3.40
N ALA A 405 -29.53 10.83 3.41
CA ALA A 405 -29.83 9.55 4.05
C ALA A 405 -29.14 8.39 3.35
N VAL A 406 -28.84 7.34 4.09
CA VAL A 406 -28.45 6.05 3.53
C VAL A 406 -29.66 5.47 2.79
N ARG A 407 -29.49 5.12 1.54
CA ARG A 407 -30.56 4.62 0.69
C ARG A 407 -30.58 3.10 0.70
N LEU A 408 -31.67 2.51 1.17
CA LEU A 408 -31.94 1.09 1.06
C LEU A 408 -32.92 0.87 -0.11
N ILE A 409 -32.42 0.42 -1.25
CA ILE A 409 -33.20 0.31 -2.48
C ILE A 409 -33.60 -1.14 -2.68
N THR A 410 -34.89 -1.43 -2.65
CA THR A 410 -35.43 -2.76 -2.97
C THR A 410 -35.32 -3.01 -4.46
N SER A 411 -34.68 -4.09 -4.86
CA SER A 411 -34.37 -4.43 -6.25
C SER A 411 -34.76 -5.88 -6.57
N PRO A 412 -35.04 -6.22 -7.83
CA PRO A 412 -35.09 -7.63 -8.21
C PRO A 412 -33.77 -8.33 -7.96
N ALA A 413 -33.79 -9.63 -7.68
CA ALA A 413 -32.58 -10.39 -7.37
C ALA A 413 -31.61 -10.56 -8.58
N ALA A 414 -32.13 -10.47 -9.82
CA ALA A 414 -31.33 -10.69 -11.02
C ALA A 414 -30.28 -9.58 -11.23
N PRO A 415 -28.96 -9.91 -11.38
CA PRO A 415 -27.90 -8.93 -11.56
C PRO A 415 -28.09 -7.97 -12.74
N ASN A 416 -28.70 -8.43 -13.84
CA ASN A 416 -29.05 -7.60 -15.00
C ASN A 416 -29.98 -6.43 -14.62
N LEU A 417 -30.96 -6.70 -13.77
CA LEU A 417 -31.96 -5.71 -13.34
C LEU A 417 -31.34 -4.79 -12.26
N GLN A 418 -30.51 -5.34 -11.38
CA GLN A 418 -29.80 -4.54 -10.37
C GLN A 418 -28.82 -3.56 -11.01
N ALA A 419 -28.07 -3.98 -12.04
CA ALA A 419 -27.13 -3.11 -12.73
C ALA A 419 -27.81 -1.86 -13.31
N GLN A 420 -29.03 -2.00 -13.83
CA GLN A 420 -29.82 -0.87 -14.33
C GLN A 420 -30.22 0.10 -13.20
N LEU A 421 -30.55 -0.40 -12.01
CA LEU A 421 -30.86 0.44 -10.86
C LEU A 421 -29.60 1.13 -10.31
N VAL A 422 -28.48 0.42 -10.30
CA VAL A 422 -27.17 1.02 -9.94
C VAL A 422 -26.81 2.14 -10.91
N HIS A 423 -26.99 1.92 -12.22
CA HIS A 423 -26.77 2.95 -13.23
C HIS A 423 -27.68 4.16 -12.99
N ALA A 424 -28.97 3.93 -12.74
CA ALA A 424 -29.92 5.01 -12.43
C ALA A 424 -29.50 5.79 -11.16
N GLU A 425 -28.93 5.12 -10.17
CA GLU A 425 -28.42 5.76 -8.95
C GLU A 425 -27.15 6.58 -9.22
N ILE A 426 -26.24 6.11 -10.08
CA ILE A 426 -25.08 6.86 -10.54
C ILE A 426 -25.53 8.15 -11.25
N GLU A 427 -26.48 8.05 -12.17
CA GLU A 427 -27.03 9.21 -12.87
C GLU A 427 -27.75 10.18 -11.90
N ARG A 428 -28.47 9.65 -10.89
CA ARG A 428 -29.06 10.49 -9.85
C ARG A 428 -28.00 11.30 -9.09
N ILE A 429 -26.92 10.65 -8.67
CA ILE A 429 -25.80 11.30 -7.98
C ILE A 429 -25.23 12.42 -8.84
N ARG A 430 -24.96 12.16 -10.12
CA ARG A 430 -24.43 13.16 -11.07
C ARG A 430 -25.41 14.28 -11.40
N CYS A 431 -26.71 13.99 -11.40
CA CYS A 431 -27.73 15.04 -11.57
C CYS A 431 -27.84 15.96 -10.37
N ILE A 432 -27.63 15.44 -9.15
CA ILE A 432 -27.64 16.25 -7.91
C ILE A 432 -26.41 17.12 -7.82
N ASP A 433 -25.24 16.57 -8.11
CA ASP A 433 -23.96 17.29 -8.11
C ASP A 433 -23.16 16.96 -9.39
N PRO A 434 -23.25 17.78 -10.43
CA PRO A 434 -22.50 17.59 -11.67
C PRO A 434 -20.98 17.69 -11.52
N THR A 435 -20.47 18.12 -10.38
CA THR A 435 -19.02 18.21 -10.10
C THR A 435 -18.42 16.90 -9.66
N VAL A 436 -19.23 15.88 -9.33
CA VAL A 436 -18.78 14.57 -8.91
C VAL A 436 -18.00 13.89 -10.04
N LYS A 437 -16.78 13.52 -9.74
CA LYS A 437 -15.93 12.75 -10.66
C LYS A 437 -16.34 11.28 -10.63
N LEU A 438 -16.24 10.61 -11.77
CA LEU A 438 -16.54 9.17 -11.85
C LEU A 438 -15.66 8.33 -10.92
N SER A 439 -14.41 8.74 -10.69
CA SER A 439 -13.48 8.08 -9.74
C SER A 439 -13.89 8.18 -8.26
N GLU A 440 -14.78 9.10 -7.93
CA GLU A 440 -15.34 9.27 -6.58
C GLU A 440 -16.52 8.32 -6.31
N ILE A 441 -16.97 7.58 -7.35
CA ILE A 441 -18.09 6.62 -7.28
C ILE A 441 -17.51 5.20 -7.31
N ALA A 442 -17.90 4.39 -6.32
CA ALA A 442 -17.56 2.97 -6.27
C ALA A 442 -18.83 2.10 -6.23
N VAL A 443 -18.86 1.06 -7.06
CA VAL A 443 -19.86 -0.02 -7.01
C VAL A 443 -19.19 -1.23 -6.39
N LEU A 444 -19.68 -1.65 -5.23
CA LEU A 444 -19.10 -2.72 -4.44
C LEU A 444 -20.03 -3.93 -4.42
N CYS A 445 -19.47 -5.13 -4.62
CA CYS A 445 -20.20 -6.40 -4.57
C CYS A 445 -19.50 -7.39 -3.63
N ARG A 446 -20.25 -8.39 -3.15
CA ARG A 446 -19.66 -9.51 -2.38
C ARG A 446 -18.75 -10.38 -3.25
N THR A 447 -19.17 -10.65 -4.47
CA THR A 447 -18.50 -11.50 -5.47
C THR A 447 -18.29 -10.75 -6.78
N HIS A 448 -17.58 -11.36 -7.73
CA HIS A 448 -17.28 -10.73 -9.02
C HIS A 448 -18.44 -10.84 -10.04
N ALA A 449 -19.29 -11.87 -9.94
CA ALA A 449 -20.30 -12.14 -10.94
C ALA A 449 -21.26 -10.96 -11.20
N PRO A 450 -21.79 -10.25 -10.18
CA PRO A 450 -22.63 -9.07 -10.42
C PRO A 450 -21.89 -7.91 -11.09
N LEU A 451 -20.56 -7.80 -10.88
CA LEU A 451 -19.76 -6.74 -11.51
C LEU A 451 -19.66 -6.87 -13.02
N GLU A 452 -19.79 -8.08 -13.59
CA GLU A 452 -19.82 -8.27 -15.04
C GLU A 452 -21.02 -7.57 -15.67
N LYS A 453 -22.20 -7.63 -15.03
CA LYS A 453 -23.40 -6.94 -15.52
C LYS A 453 -23.29 -5.44 -15.36
N MET A 454 -22.63 -4.98 -14.28
CA MET A 454 -22.33 -3.55 -14.11
C MET A 454 -21.30 -3.07 -15.15
N ARG A 455 -20.31 -3.88 -15.48
CA ARG A 455 -19.38 -3.60 -16.58
C ARG A 455 -20.09 -3.54 -17.92
N ALA A 456 -21.01 -4.49 -18.18
CA ALA A 456 -21.78 -4.52 -19.43
C ALA A 456 -22.60 -3.24 -19.62
N ILE A 457 -23.28 -2.74 -18.58
CA ILE A 457 -24.03 -1.48 -18.69
C ILE A 457 -23.10 -0.28 -18.88
N CYS A 458 -21.95 -0.23 -18.22
CA CYS A 458 -20.97 0.82 -18.45
C CYS A 458 -20.47 0.82 -19.91
N ASP A 459 -20.19 -0.37 -20.48
CA ASP A 459 -19.78 -0.50 -21.88
C ASP A 459 -20.89 -0.06 -22.86
N VAL A 460 -22.16 -0.34 -22.56
CA VAL A 460 -23.29 0.03 -23.41
C VAL A 460 -23.59 1.53 -23.34
N GLU A 461 -23.56 2.10 -22.15
CA GLU A 461 -23.85 3.51 -21.90
C GLU A 461 -22.61 4.43 -22.11
N GLY A 462 -21.46 3.85 -22.49
CA GLY A 462 -20.23 4.61 -22.73
C GLY A 462 -19.60 5.23 -21.48
N LEU A 463 -19.87 4.65 -20.30
CA LEU A 463 -19.30 5.12 -19.05
C LEU A 463 -17.94 4.48 -18.78
N PRO A 464 -16.87 5.27 -18.59
CA PRO A 464 -15.59 4.72 -18.18
C PRO A 464 -15.74 3.97 -16.85
N CYS A 465 -15.37 2.70 -16.83
CA CYS A 465 -15.34 1.91 -15.60
C CYS A 465 -14.05 1.09 -15.51
N GLU A 466 -13.69 0.73 -14.28
CA GLU A 466 -12.54 -0.10 -13.98
C GLU A 466 -12.92 -1.21 -13.02
N VAL A 467 -12.64 -2.45 -13.41
CA VAL A 467 -12.89 -3.63 -12.59
C VAL A 467 -11.62 -4.00 -11.84
N THR A 468 -11.68 -3.98 -10.50
CA THR A 468 -10.56 -4.32 -9.62
C THR A 468 -10.88 -5.57 -8.81
N GLY A 469 -9.95 -6.51 -8.71
CA GLY A 469 -10.09 -7.69 -7.85
C GLY A 469 -9.31 -8.92 -8.31
N PRO A 470 -9.26 -10.00 -7.48
CA PRO A 470 -8.47 -11.20 -7.78
C PRO A 470 -8.89 -11.96 -9.05
N GLU A 471 -10.14 -11.85 -9.49
CA GLU A 471 -10.58 -12.50 -10.73
C GLU A 471 -10.21 -11.70 -11.99
N ALA A 472 -10.21 -10.39 -11.90
CA ALA A 472 -9.52 -9.56 -12.88
C ALA A 472 -8.03 -9.92 -12.96
N ALA A 473 -7.46 -10.43 -11.86
CA ALA A 473 -6.08 -10.89 -11.76
C ALA A 473 -5.85 -12.34 -12.25
N LYS A 474 -6.87 -13.21 -12.30
CA LYS A 474 -6.69 -14.61 -12.77
C LYS A 474 -6.21 -14.71 -14.22
N GLY A 475 -6.49 -13.71 -15.02
CA GLY A 475 -5.95 -13.56 -16.38
C GLY A 475 -4.74 -12.62 -16.45
N GLN A 476 -4.40 -11.93 -15.35
CA GLN A 476 -3.31 -10.97 -15.33
C GLN A 476 -1.96 -11.67 -15.14
N ILE A 477 -1.02 -11.24 -15.92
CA ILE A 477 0.38 -11.62 -15.76
C ILE A 477 0.98 -10.68 -14.70
N ALA A 478 1.91 -11.21 -13.88
CA ALA A 478 2.77 -10.33 -13.11
C ALA A 478 3.39 -9.27 -14.03
N LEU A 479 3.30 -8.01 -13.67
CA LEU A 479 3.72 -6.89 -14.51
C LEU A 479 5.13 -7.06 -15.10
N MET A 480 6.06 -7.59 -14.30
CA MET A 480 7.44 -7.84 -14.74
C MET A 480 7.58 -8.98 -15.76
N ARG A 481 6.50 -9.74 -16.02
CA ARG A 481 6.43 -10.75 -17.09
C ARG A 481 5.75 -10.24 -18.35
N THR A 482 5.19 -9.04 -18.33
CA THR A 482 4.73 -8.37 -19.56
C THR A 482 5.93 -8.00 -20.44
N ARG A 483 5.70 -7.81 -21.74
CA ARG A 483 6.71 -7.32 -22.68
C ARG A 483 7.45 -6.08 -22.15
N GLU A 484 6.71 -5.13 -21.62
CA GLU A 484 7.21 -3.87 -21.12
C GLU A 484 8.03 -4.04 -19.84
N GLY A 485 7.48 -4.79 -18.86
CA GLY A 485 8.15 -5.09 -17.60
C GLY A 485 9.42 -5.94 -17.81
N TRP A 486 9.34 -6.94 -18.69
CA TRP A 486 10.50 -7.75 -19.04
C TRP A 486 11.58 -6.92 -19.73
N ALA A 487 11.22 -6.03 -20.67
CA ALA A 487 12.15 -5.14 -21.34
C ALA A 487 12.86 -4.21 -20.34
N LEU A 488 12.12 -3.64 -19.39
CA LEU A 488 12.65 -2.83 -18.30
C LEU A 488 13.63 -3.66 -17.44
N ALA A 489 13.22 -4.87 -17.02
CA ALA A 489 14.07 -5.75 -16.24
C ALA A 489 15.37 -6.11 -16.96
N GLN A 490 15.31 -6.42 -18.28
CA GLN A 490 16.50 -6.69 -19.08
C GLN A 490 17.42 -5.46 -19.21
N ALA A 491 16.85 -4.27 -19.38
CA ALA A 491 17.62 -3.03 -19.44
C ALA A 491 18.38 -2.77 -18.12
N LEU A 492 17.77 -3.07 -16.97
CA LEU A 492 18.40 -2.96 -15.65
C LEU A 492 19.44 -4.06 -15.43
N ARG A 493 19.15 -5.32 -15.80
CA ARG A 493 20.11 -6.44 -15.71
C ARG A 493 21.38 -6.20 -16.52
N ARG A 494 21.28 -5.62 -17.72
CA ARG A 494 22.45 -5.25 -18.51
C ARG A 494 23.30 -4.17 -17.86
N ARG A 495 22.72 -3.41 -16.91
CA ARG A 495 23.38 -2.35 -16.14
C ARG A 495 23.62 -2.74 -14.69
N GLN A 496 23.58 -4.00 -14.34
CA GLN A 496 23.57 -4.53 -12.95
C GLN A 496 24.70 -3.95 -12.08
N LEU A 497 25.86 -3.67 -12.67
CA LEU A 497 27.01 -3.08 -12.00
C LEU A 497 27.06 -1.53 -12.09
N ARG A 498 26.01 -0.88 -12.54
CA ARG A 498 25.97 0.57 -12.78
C ARG A 498 24.85 1.22 -11.98
N MET A 499 25.02 2.50 -11.72
CA MET A 499 23.98 3.35 -11.18
C MET A 499 22.95 3.69 -12.27
N VAL A 500 21.70 3.75 -11.92
CA VAL A 500 20.59 4.08 -12.81
C VAL A 500 19.87 5.31 -12.28
N ARG A 501 19.51 6.22 -13.17
CA ARG A 501 18.75 7.42 -12.84
C ARG A 501 17.26 7.15 -13.03
N LEU A 502 16.48 7.14 -11.95
CA LEU A 502 15.04 6.84 -11.98
C LEU A 502 14.24 7.85 -12.80
N SER A 503 14.59 9.14 -12.73
CA SER A 503 13.98 10.18 -13.57
C SER A 503 14.20 9.98 -15.07
N ALA A 504 15.32 9.36 -15.48
CA ALA A 504 15.56 9.00 -16.86
C ALA A 504 14.72 7.80 -17.31
N LEU A 505 14.56 6.79 -16.45
CA LEU A 505 13.63 5.67 -16.68
C LEU A 505 12.20 6.18 -16.84
N ARG A 506 11.76 7.04 -15.92
CA ARG A 506 10.45 7.67 -15.97
C ARG A 506 10.18 8.40 -17.30
N ARG A 507 11.14 9.23 -17.75
CA ARG A 507 11.01 9.92 -19.04
C ARG A 507 10.87 8.95 -20.22
N SER A 508 11.66 7.87 -20.22
CA SER A 508 11.59 6.84 -21.27
C SER A 508 10.24 6.13 -21.29
N LEU A 509 9.72 5.75 -20.12
CA LEU A 509 8.40 5.13 -20.00
C LEU A 509 7.28 6.09 -20.38
N THR A 510 7.37 7.37 -19.99
CA THR A 510 6.40 8.41 -20.39
C THR A 510 6.37 8.59 -21.92
N TYR A 511 7.52 8.55 -22.59
CA TYR A 511 7.57 8.63 -24.04
C TYR A 511 6.87 7.43 -24.68
N LEU A 512 7.12 6.20 -24.20
CA LEU A 512 6.46 4.99 -24.69
C LEU A 512 4.95 5.01 -24.43
N GLN A 513 4.54 5.47 -23.25
CA GLN A 513 3.13 5.58 -22.88
C GLN A 513 2.36 6.56 -23.78
N ARG A 514 2.97 7.69 -24.16
CA ARG A 514 2.36 8.64 -25.12
C ARG A 514 2.18 8.00 -26.51
N ALA A 515 3.11 7.14 -26.93
CA ALA A 515 2.99 6.41 -28.18
C ALA A 515 1.96 5.26 -28.12
N GLN A 516 1.65 4.76 -26.92
CA GLN A 516 0.72 3.66 -26.67
C GLN A 516 -0.23 3.99 -25.51
N PRO A 517 -1.19 4.93 -25.67
CA PRO A 517 -2.00 5.44 -24.55
C PRO A 517 -2.92 4.38 -23.93
N ARG A 518 -3.24 3.29 -24.66
CA ARG A 518 -4.06 2.17 -24.17
C ARG A 518 -3.25 1.11 -23.40
N ASN A 519 -1.92 1.24 -23.35
CA ASN A 519 -1.05 0.25 -22.72
C ASN A 519 -1.02 0.46 -21.18
N ALA A 520 -1.85 -0.28 -20.46
CA ALA A 520 -1.95 -0.20 -19.02
C ALA A 520 -0.64 -0.59 -18.32
N ALA A 521 0.14 -1.54 -18.87
CA ALA A 521 1.40 -1.96 -18.27
C ALA A 521 2.44 -0.83 -18.19
N LEU A 522 2.44 0.10 -19.16
CA LEU A 522 3.32 1.26 -19.13
C LEU A 522 2.92 2.26 -18.04
N LEU A 523 1.62 2.42 -17.77
CA LEU A 523 1.14 3.26 -16.66
C LEU A 523 1.53 2.62 -15.31
N ASP A 524 1.28 1.32 -15.17
CA ASP A 524 1.67 0.57 -13.98
C ASP A 524 3.18 0.65 -13.70
N LEU A 525 4.02 0.59 -14.74
CA LEU A 525 5.48 0.75 -14.60
C LEU A 525 5.88 2.18 -14.22
N LEU A 526 5.17 3.20 -14.70
CA LEU A 526 5.41 4.59 -14.29
C LEU A 526 5.11 4.78 -12.81
N ASP A 527 3.98 4.25 -12.33
CA ASP A 527 3.61 4.30 -10.93
C ASP A 527 4.65 3.61 -10.04
N ILE A 528 5.15 2.44 -10.47
CA ILE A 528 6.24 1.75 -9.75
C ILE A 528 7.52 2.57 -9.71
N VAL A 529 7.91 3.20 -10.81
CA VAL A 529 9.12 4.05 -10.82
C VAL A 529 8.97 5.24 -9.88
N ASP A 530 7.80 5.88 -9.87
CA ASP A 530 7.50 7.00 -8.97
C ASP A 530 7.47 6.55 -7.50
N ASP A 531 6.91 5.39 -7.20
CA ASP A 531 6.90 4.78 -5.87
C ASP A 531 8.31 4.43 -5.37
N VAL A 532 9.12 3.82 -6.22
CA VAL A 532 10.50 3.45 -5.88
C VAL A 532 11.35 4.70 -5.69
N ALA A 533 11.21 5.72 -6.55
CA ALA A 533 11.89 7.00 -6.39
C ALA A 533 11.51 7.67 -5.07
N SER A 534 10.23 7.67 -4.74
CA SER A 534 9.72 8.21 -3.46
C SER A 534 10.22 7.39 -2.27
N SER A 535 10.33 6.08 -2.42
CA SER A 535 10.79 5.16 -1.37
C SER A 535 12.26 5.34 -1.03
N LEU A 536 13.10 5.46 -2.05
CA LEU A 536 14.55 5.62 -1.88
C LEU A 536 14.96 7.06 -1.63
N GLN A 537 14.10 8.03 -1.96
CA GLN A 537 14.40 9.48 -1.93
C GLN A 537 15.68 9.83 -2.69
N ALA A 538 16.04 9.02 -3.67
CA ALA A 538 17.22 9.14 -4.48
C ALA A 538 16.87 8.97 -5.96
N ASP A 539 17.37 9.86 -6.81
CA ASP A 539 17.21 9.74 -8.26
C ASP A 539 18.21 8.75 -8.88
N ILE A 540 19.35 8.56 -8.21
CA ILE A 540 20.43 7.69 -8.69
C ILE A 540 20.61 6.53 -7.73
N VAL A 541 20.37 5.31 -8.22
CA VAL A 541 20.34 4.08 -7.40
C VAL A 541 21.06 2.95 -8.12
N PRO A 542 21.58 1.93 -7.41
CA PRO A 542 22.09 0.72 -8.04
C PRO A 542 21.00 0.02 -8.86
N ALA A 543 21.33 -0.39 -10.10
CA ALA A 543 20.35 -1.04 -10.98
C ALA A 543 19.80 -2.34 -10.38
N ALA A 544 20.61 -3.07 -9.62
CA ALA A 544 20.17 -4.29 -8.92
C ALA A 544 19.12 -3.98 -7.85
N GLU A 545 19.35 -2.95 -7.02
CA GLU A 545 18.40 -2.51 -5.99
C GLU A 545 17.08 -2.01 -6.60
N ALA A 546 17.17 -1.19 -7.66
CA ALA A 546 15.99 -0.76 -8.40
C ALA A 546 15.19 -1.94 -8.93
N LEU A 547 15.86 -2.96 -9.46
CA LEU A 547 15.23 -4.17 -10.00
C LEU A 547 14.51 -4.97 -8.90
N ASP A 548 15.13 -5.18 -7.75
CA ASP A 548 14.51 -5.87 -6.61
C ASP A 548 13.25 -5.15 -6.13
N LEU A 549 13.34 -3.82 -5.99
CA LEU A 549 12.20 -2.99 -5.60
C LEU A 549 11.09 -2.98 -6.65
N PHE A 550 11.43 -3.07 -7.94
CA PHE A 550 10.42 -3.17 -9.00
C PHE A 550 9.70 -4.52 -8.97
N TYR A 551 10.40 -5.63 -8.69
CA TYR A 551 9.76 -6.94 -8.51
C TYR A 551 8.85 -6.97 -7.29
N GLU A 552 9.29 -6.43 -6.17
CA GLU A 552 8.48 -6.28 -4.95
C GLU A 552 7.23 -5.45 -5.24
N ALA A 553 7.41 -4.26 -5.86
CA ALA A 553 6.33 -3.36 -6.21
C ALA A 553 5.31 -4.01 -7.14
N ALA A 554 5.78 -4.70 -8.18
CA ALA A 554 4.92 -5.38 -9.14
C ALA A 554 4.15 -6.55 -8.51
N GLY A 555 4.72 -7.22 -7.51
CA GLY A 555 4.07 -8.33 -6.79
C GLY A 555 2.94 -7.89 -5.87
N GLU A 556 3.04 -6.69 -5.31
CA GLU A 556 2.06 -6.13 -4.37
C GLU A 556 1.14 -5.08 -5.01
N MET A 557 1.33 -4.79 -6.30
CA MET A 557 0.60 -3.73 -6.99
C MET A 557 -0.90 -4.03 -7.00
N ARG A 558 -1.66 -3.24 -6.25
CA ARG A 558 -3.09 -3.05 -6.50
C ARG A 558 -3.18 -1.93 -7.54
N ARG A 559 -3.86 -2.18 -8.64
CA ARG A 559 -4.17 -1.12 -9.59
C ARG A 559 -5.13 -0.14 -8.91
N ASP A 560 -4.59 0.94 -8.38
CA ASP A 560 -5.37 2.14 -8.08
C ASP A 560 -5.68 2.78 -9.44
N GLY A 561 -6.91 2.58 -9.86
CA GLY A 561 -7.31 2.92 -11.21
C GLY A 561 -7.36 4.41 -11.53
N ARG A 562 -7.60 4.65 -12.80
CA ARG A 562 -7.62 5.97 -13.42
C ARG A 562 -8.59 6.92 -12.71
N ASP A 563 -8.18 8.16 -12.47
CA ASP A 563 -8.98 9.24 -11.85
C ASP A 563 -10.28 9.59 -12.60
N SER A 564 -10.56 8.96 -13.74
CA SER A 564 -11.69 9.27 -14.62
C SER A 564 -12.69 8.13 -14.78
N ALA A 565 -12.61 7.05 -14.00
CA ALA A 565 -13.44 5.86 -14.19
C ALA A 565 -14.17 5.44 -12.90
N ILE A 566 -15.42 4.96 -13.03
CA ILE A 566 -16.19 4.34 -11.94
C ILE A 566 -15.45 3.10 -11.45
N LYS A 567 -15.33 2.95 -10.14
CA LYS A 567 -14.64 1.82 -9.54
C LYS A 567 -15.60 0.66 -9.31
N LEU A 568 -15.37 -0.46 -10.00
CA LEU A 568 -16.12 -1.70 -9.85
C LEU A 568 -15.24 -2.71 -9.12
N MET A 569 -15.60 -3.09 -7.89
CA MET A 569 -14.74 -3.97 -7.09
C MET A 569 -15.50 -4.80 -6.08
N THR A 570 -14.84 -5.85 -5.59
CA THR A 570 -15.41 -6.60 -4.47
C THR A 570 -15.18 -5.85 -3.15
N ALA A 571 -16.05 -6.13 -2.18
CA ALA A 571 -15.95 -5.58 -0.82
C ALA A 571 -14.56 -5.79 -0.19
N HIS A 572 -13.94 -6.96 -0.40
CA HIS A 572 -12.57 -7.22 0.05
C HIS A 572 -11.51 -6.32 -0.62
N ALA A 573 -11.69 -6.06 -1.91
CA ALA A 573 -10.77 -5.19 -2.65
C ALA A 573 -10.89 -3.72 -2.22
N ALA A 574 -12.04 -3.30 -1.71
CA ALA A 574 -12.29 -1.95 -1.24
C ALA A 574 -11.66 -1.63 0.13
N LYS A 575 -11.14 -2.63 0.85
CA LYS A 575 -10.49 -2.39 2.15
C LYS A 575 -9.28 -1.48 2.00
N GLY A 576 -9.18 -0.47 2.86
CA GLY A 576 -8.13 0.55 2.82
C GLY A 576 -8.43 1.72 1.88
N LEU A 577 -9.40 1.57 0.97
CA LEU A 577 -9.86 2.63 0.07
C LEU A 577 -11.01 3.43 0.68
N GLU A 578 -11.32 4.59 0.07
CA GLU A 578 -12.44 5.43 0.47
C GLU A 578 -12.95 6.21 -0.74
N PHE A 579 -14.29 6.38 -0.81
CA PHE A 579 -14.97 6.99 -1.93
C PHE A 579 -16.04 7.96 -1.42
N ASP A 580 -16.33 9.00 -2.18
CA ASP A 580 -17.38 9.93 -1.80
C ASP A 580 -18.77 9.26 -1.91
N HIS A 581 -18.95 8.42 -2.91
CA HIS A 581 -20.22 7.73 -3.16
C HIS A 581 -19.98 6.21 -3.29
N VAL A 582 -20.67 5.45 -2.45
CA VAL A 582 -20.62 3.97 -2.49
C VAL A 582 -21.99 3.42 -2.77
N ILE A 583 -22.05 2.54 -3.75
CA ILE A 583 -23.26 1.77 -4.08
C ILE A 583 -22.91 0.30 -3.88
N VAL A 584 -23.63 -0.37 -2.97
CA VAL A 584 -23.43 -1.80 -2.72
C VAL A 584 -24.49 -2.57 -3.49
N MET A 585 -24.03 -3.31 -4.49
CA MET A 585 -24.86 -4.17 -5.33
C MET A 585 -24.88 -5.58 -4.75
N ASP A 586 -25.98 -6.32 -5.00
CA ASP A 586 -26.13 -7.73 -4.65
C ASP A 586 -26.00 -8.05 -3.15
N CYS A 587 -26.69 -7.25 -2.33
CA CYS A 587 -26.72 -7.49 -0.89
C CYS A 587 -27.40 -8.81 -0.48
N ALA A 588 -27.97 -9.57 -1.43
CA ALA A 588 -28.58 -10.87 -1.15
C ALA A 588 -27.55 -11.99 -0.89
N ASP A 589 -26.37 -11.89 -1.51
CA ASP A 589 -25.32 -12.93 -1.46
C ASP A 589 -24.45 -12.86 -0.20
N TRP A 590 -24.73 -11.91 0.71
CA TRP A 590 -24.00 -11.81 1.97
C TRP A 590 -24.44 -12.95 2.90
N ARG A 591 -23.51 -13.85 3.19
CA ARG A 591 -23.75 -14.95 4.11
C ARG A 591 -23.96 -14.42 5.52
N TRP A 592 -25.05 -14.78 6.13
CA TRP A 592 -25.56 -14.15 7.35
C TRP A 592 -25.21 -14.89 8.65
N ASP A 593 -24.48 -15.99 8.55
CA ASP A 593 -24.16 -16.84 9.68
C ASP A 593 -22.70 -16.72 10.12
N GLU A 594 -21.95 -15.82 9.51
CA GLU A 594 -20.51 -15.68 9.74
C GLU A 594 -20.17 -14.25 10.21
N GLU A 595 -19.46 -14.12 11.32
CA GLU A 595 -18.99 -12.82 11.85
C GLU A 595 -18.14 -12.05 10.83
N ASP A 596 -17.36 -12.76 10.01
CA ASP A 596 -16.54 -12.15 8.97
C ASP A 596 -17.37 -11.47 7.89
N GLU A 597 -18.55 -12.02 7.54
CA GLU A 597 -19.47 -11.39 6.58
C GLU A 597 -20.07 -10.09 7.14
N ARG A 598 -20.40 -10.06 8.42
CA ARG A 598 -20.85 -8.85 9.10
C ARG A 598 -19.78 -7.77 9.08
N ARG A 599 -18.55 -8.13 9.44
CA ARG A 599 -17.39 -7.22 9.38
C ARG A 599 -17.13 -6.74 7.96
N LEU A 600 -17.28 -7.62 6.97
CA LEU A 600 -17.10 -7.27 5.56
C LEU A 600 -18.14 -6.24 5.10
N LEU A 601 -19.43 -6.40 5.48
CA LEU A 601 -20.46 -5.42 5.18
C LEU A 601 -20.18 -4.08 5.90
N TYR A 602 -19.81 -4.13 7.17
CA TYR A 602 -19.41 -2.95 7.93
C TYR A 602 -18.24 -2.20 7.29
N VAL A 603 -17.18 -2.92 6.89
CA VAL A 603 -16.05 -2.35 6.15
C VAL A 603 -16.53 -1.70 4.85
N THR A 604 -17.42 -2.37 4.11
CA THR A 604 -17.97 -1.88 2.84
C THR A 604 -18.73 -0.58 3.02
N MET A 605 -19.63 -0.52 4.00
CA MET A 605 -20.42 0.68 4.31
C MET A 605 -19.54 1.87 4.72
N THR A 606 -18.51 1.61 5.52
CA THR A 606 -17.57 2.64 6.02
C THR A 606 -16.53 3.09 4.97
N ARG A 607 -16.60 2.62 3.73
CA ARG A 607 -15.84 3.19 2.61
C ARG A 607 -16.46 4.48 2.11
N ALA A 608 -17.75 4.70 2.37
CA ALA A 608 -18.49 5.89 1.93
C ALA A 608 -18.17 7.11 2.80
N ARG A 609 -17.97 8.25 2.14
CA ARG A 609 -17.79 9.56 2.79
C ARG A 609 -19.08 10.37 2.81
N GLN A 610 -19.74 10.51 1.66
CA GLN A 610 -20.86 11.43 1.45
C GLN A 610 -22.21 10.70 1.28
N SER A 611 -22.27 9.66 0.48
CA SER A 611 -23.51 8.89 0.27
C SER A 611 -23.27 7.40 0.20
N LEU A 612 -24.27 6.65 0.67
CA LEU A 612 -24.29 5.19 0.66
C LEU A 612 -25.64 4.70 0.16
N SER A 613 -25.63 3.85 -0.87
CA SER A 613 -26.82 3.18 -1.40
C SER A 613 -26.61 1.67 -1.34
N LEU A 614 -27.57 0.95 -0.77
CA LEU A 614 -27.57 -0.50 -0.60
C LEU A 614 -28.70 -1.12 -1.40
N MET A 615 -28.39 -2.04 -2.32
CA MET A 615 -29.39 -2.76 -3.12
C MET A 615 -29.84 -4.00 -2.35
N ARG A 616 -31.08 -3.98 -1.82
CA ARG A 616 -31.70 -5.11 -1.14
C ARG A 616 -32.56 -5.90 -2.14
N ALA A 617 -32.29 -7.20 -2.31
CA ALA A 617 -33.08 -8.04 -3.20
C ALA A 617 -34.51 -8.25 -2.66
N GLU A 618 -35.51 -8.22 -3.57
CA GLU A 618 -36.90 -8.58 -3.26
C GLU A 618 -36.97 -10.01 -2.71
N GLY A 619 -37.54 -10.18 -1.52
CA GLY A 619 -37.61 -11.49 -0.85
C GLY A 619 -36.25 -11.95 -0.24
N GLY A 620 -35.20 -11.17 -0.36
CA GLY A 620 -33.91 -11.45 0.22
C GLY A 620 -33.94 -11.45 1.74
N ARG A 621 -33.23 -12.39 2.36
CA ARG A 621 -33.19 -12.59 3.82
C ARG A 621 -31.85 -12.13 4.41
N ASN A 622 -31.22 -11.10 3.86
CA ASN A 622 -30.01 -10.57 4.47
C ASN A 622 -30.35 -9.94 5.85
N PRO A 623 -30.02 -10.60 6.97
CA PRO A 623 -30.43 -10.17 8.31
C PRO A 623 -29.77 -8.87 8.72
N TYR A 624 -28.65 -8.50 8.12
CA TYR A 624 -27.97 -7.24 8.42
C TYR A 624 -28.76 -6.02 7.91
N LEU A 625 -29.67 -6.23 6.93
CA LEU A 625 -30.46 -5.16 6.33
C LEU A 625 -31.94 -5.16 6.79
N VAL A 626 -32.38 -6.18 7.52
CA VAL A 626 -33.82 -6.35 7.88
C VAL A 626 -34.35 -5.14 8.61
N ASP A 627 -33.66 -4.69 9.66
CA ASP A 627 -34.11 -3.58 10.49
C ASP A 627 -33.39 -2.26 10.15
N LEU A 628 -32.56 -2.26 9.12
CA LEU A 628 -31.79 -1.06 8.77
C LEU A 628 -32.70 0.11 8.37
N GLY A 629 -33.82 -0.18 7.71
CA GLY A 629 -34.82 0.82 7.32
C GLY A 629 -35.55 1.47 8.48
N THR A 630 -35.43 0.96 9.72
CA THR A 630 -36.06 1.55 10.92
C THR A 630 -35.19 2.61 11.59
N ILE A 631 -33.96 2.80 11.12
CA ILE A 631 -32.99 3.72 11.73
C ILE A 631 -33.17 5.12 11.16
N ASP A 632 -33.09 6.12 12.03
CA ASP A 632 -33.06 7.50 11.60
C ASP A 632 -31.88 7.74 10.63
N GLY A 633 -32.16 8.44 9.53
CA GLY A 633 -31.17 8.68 8.47
C GLY A 633 -31.00 7.56 7.46
N VAL A 634 -31.82 6.50 7.52
CA VAL A 634 -31.95 5.48 6.48
C VAL A 634 -33.31 5.61 5.79
N GLN A 635 -33.32 5.60 4.47
CA GLN A 635 -34.57 5.64 3.67
C GLN A 635 -34.74 4.33 2.92
N ASP A 636 -35.81 3.60 3.22
CA ASP A 636 -36.24 2.45 2.46
C ASP A 636 -37.03 2.92 1.23
N GLN A 637 -36.60 2.52 0.05
CA GLN A 637 -37.16 3.01 -1.19
C GLN A 637 -37.46 1.87 -2.18
N LEU A 638 -38.62 1.98 -2.82
CA LEU A 638 -38.90 1.21 -4.02
C LEU A 638 -38.34 1.94 -5.25
N PRO A 639 -37.86 1.23 -6.26
CA PRO A 639 -37.41 1.86 -7.48
C PRO A 639 -38.58 2.59 -8.18
N ARG A 640 -38.30 3.80 -8.70
CA ARG A 640 -39.32 4.63 -9.41
C ARG A 640 -39.92 3.92 -10.61
N ALA A 641 -39.13 3.06 -11.26
CA ALA A 641 -39.57 2.19 -12.35
C ALA A 641 -38.96 0.79 -12.18
N ARG A 642 -39.74 -0.24 -12.41
CA ARG A 642 -39.24 -1.61 -12.45
C ARG A 642 -38.42 -1.81 -13.72
N PRO A 643 -37.13 -2.15 -13.61
CA PRO A 643 -36.31 -2.42 -14.78
C PRO A 643 -36.82 -3.66 -15.51
N LYS A 644 -36.62 -3.70 -16.82
CA LYS A 644 -36.87 -4.85 -17.65
C LYS A 644 -35.57 -5.52 -18.03
N HIS A 645 -35.64 -6.85 -18.24
CA HIS A 645 -34.44 -7.57 -18.68
C HIS A 645 -33.94 -7.00 -20.02
N ARG A 646 -32.64 -6.69 -20.05
CA ARG A 646 -31.91 -6.17 -21.22
C ARG A 646 -30.98 -7.25 -21.75
N ALA A 647 -31.22 -7.74 -22.96
CA ALA A 647 -30.39 -8.77 -23.60
C ALA A 647 -28.97 -8.28 -23.88
N ASP A 648 -28.79 -6.99 -24.18
CA ASP A 648 -27.49 -6.36 -24.43
C ASP A 648 -26.56 -6.32 -23.17
N LEU A 649 -27.11 -6.55 -21.98
CA LEU A 649 -26.34 -6.70 -20.73
C LEU A 649 -25.94 -8.16 -20.43
N GLU A 650 -26.39 -9.14 -21.23
CA GLU A 650 -25.98 -10.55 -21.08
C GLU A 650 -24.59 -10.84 -21.69
N ARG A 651 -23.77 -9.83 -21.80
CA ARG A 651 -22.37 -9.94 -22.23
C ARG A 651 -21.57 -10.75 -21.22
N GLN A 652 -20.65 -11.57 -21.74
CA GLN A 652 -19.68 -12.30 -20.95
C GLN A 652 -18.26 -11.85 -21.35
N TYR A 653 -17.38 -11.77 -20.38
CA TYR A 653 -15.98 -11.38 -20.58
C TYR A 653 -15.09 -12.57 -20.22
N VAL A 654 -14.48 -13.18 -21.22
CA VAL A 654 -13.63 -14.36 -21.03
C VAL A 654 -12.17 -13.97 -21.20
N MET A 655 -11.40 -14.04 -20.12
CA MET A 655 -9.98 -13.75 -20.16
C MET A 655 -9.19 -14.98 -20.67
N LEU A 656 -8.54 -14.84 -21.81
CA LEU A 656 -7.56 -15.80 -22.32
C LEU A 656 -6.20 -15.53 -21.67
N GLY A 657 -6.08 -15.88 -20.39
CA GLY A 657 -4.88 -15.74 -19.59
C GLY A 657 -3.88 -16.89 -19.80
N PRO A 658 -2.79 -16.94 -19.00
CA PRO A 658 -1.76 -17.97 -19.14
C PRO A 658 -2.27 -19.41 -19.03
N ALA A 659 -3.31 -19.66 -18.23
CA ALA A 659 -3.93 -20.98 -18.11
C ALA A 659 -4.79 -21.39 -19.34
N SER A 660 -5.29 -20.40 -20.07
CA SER A 660 -6.12 -20.61 -21.25
C SER A 660 -5.33 -20.69 -22.56
N MET A 661 -4.06 -20.26 -22.53
CA MET A 661 -3.18 -20.24 -23.70
C MET A 661 -2.15 -21.35 -23.63
N ASP A 662 -1.79 -21.91 -24.79
CA ASP A 662 -0.60 -22.73 -24.94
C ASP A 662 0.65 -21.84 -24.92
N ILE A 663 1.10 -21.51 -23.72
CA ILE A 663 2.18 -20.55 -23.49
C ILE A 663 3.55 -20.98 -24.04
N GLY A 664 3.70 -22.26 -24.43
CA GLY A 664 4.90 -22.79 -25.11
C GLY A 664 4.82 -22.75 -26.65
N PHE A 665 3.67 -22.35 -27.20
CA PHE A 665 3.42 -22.47 -28.64
C PHE A 665 4.45 -21.74 -29.50
N ALA A 666 4.69 -20.48 -29.27
CA ALA A 666 5.68 -19.69 -30.01
C ALA A 666 7.11 -20.11 -29.67
N GLY A 667 7.40 -20.61 -28.46
CA GLY A 667 8.72 -21.09 -28.07
C GLY A 667 9.19 -22.33 -28.84
N ARG A 668 8.27 -23.11 -29.44
CA ARG A 668 8.58 -24.23 -30.32
C ARG A 668 8.93 -23.84 -31.76
N ALA A 669 8.82 -22.55 -32.07
CA ALA A 669 9.22 -21.97 -33.35
C ALA A 669 10.55 -21.24 -33.19
N SER A 670 11.42 -21.34 -34.20
CA SER A 670 12.66 -20.57 -34.22
C SER A 670 12.36 -19.08 -34.35
N LEU A 671 13.20 -18.22 -33.79
CA LEU A 671 13.00 -16.75 -33.81
C LEU A 671 12.90 -16.14 -35.22
N ALA A 672 13.39 -16.85 -36.24
CA ALA A 672 13.30 -16.43 -37.65
C ALA A 672 11.87 -16.62 -38.23
N GLN A 673 11.03 -17.44 -37.62
CA GLN A 673 9.70 -17.74 -38.15
C GLN A 673 8.75 -16.53 -38.07
N PRO A 674 7.79 -16.44 -39.02
CA PRO A 674 6.86 -15.31 -39.14
C PRO A 674 6.04 -15.03 -37.86
N ILE A 675 5.75 -16.07 -37.07
CA ILE A 675 4.95 -15.93 -35.84
C ILE A 675 5.57 -14.92 -34.86
N HIS A 676 6.89 -14.92 -34.69
CA HIS A 676 7.53 -13.99 -33.78
C HIS A 676 7.39 -12.54 -34.23
N ARG A 677 7.47 -12.28 -35.54
CA ARG A 677 7.24 -10.96 -36.11
C ARG A 677 5.79 -10.54 -36.02
N ALA A 678 4.84 -11.46 -36.18
CA ALA A 678 3.44 -11.20 -36.07
C ALA A 678 3.06 -10.83 -34.61
N ILE A 679 3.59 -11.57 -33.61
CA ILE A 679 3.37 -11.26 -32.20
C ILE A 679 4.03 -9.93 -31.81
N ALA A 680 5.25 -9.67 -32.25
CA ALA A 680 5.99 -8.44 -31.95
C ALA A 680 5.27 -7.17 -32.48
N ALA A 681 4.52 -7.32 -33.58
CA ALA A 681 3.72 -6.23 -34.15
C ALA A 681 2.45 -5.91 -33.36
N LEU A 682 1.94 -6.84 -32.52
CA LEU A 682 0.71 -6.63 -31.73
C LEU A 682 0.91 -5.56 -30.66
N ARG A 683 -0.14 -4.77 -30.48
CA ARG A 683 -0.28 -3.77 -29.43
C ARG A 683 -1.45 -4.10 -28.52
N ILE A 684 -1.42 -3.60 -27.30
CA ILE A 684 -2.56 -3.72 -26.39
C ILE A 684 -3.75 -2.95 -26.98
N GLY A 685 -4.91 -3.60 -27.00
CA GLY A 685 -6.14 -3.11 -27.64
C GLY A 685 -6.33 -3.57 -29.08
N ASP A 686 -5.33 -4.23 -29.72
CA ASP A 686 -5.52 -4.78 -31.06
C ASP A 686 -6.56 -5.89 -31.05
N VAL A 687 -7.42 -5.89 -32.07
CA VAL A 687 -8.42 -6.95 -32.29
C VAL A 687 -7.72 -8.20 -32.81
N VAL A 688 -8.11 -9.34 -32.25
CA VAL A 688 -7.67 -10.67 -32.68
C VAL A 688 -8.88 -11.58 -32.86
N GLU A 689 -8.76 -12.62 -33.66
CA GLU A 689 -9.83 -13.56 -33.95
C GLU A 689 -9.47 -14.95 -33.43
N VAL A 690 -10.41 -15.60 -32.77
CA VAL A 690 -10.29 -17.00 -32.37
C VAL A 690 -10.88 -17.88 -33.47
N LYS A 691 -10.06 -18.71 -34.14
CA LYS A 691 -10.49 -19.67 -35.18
C LYS A 691 -10.05 -21.08 -34.79
N GLY A 692 -10.99 -21.92 -34.41
CA GLY A 692 -10.66 -23.19 -33.79
C GLY A 692 -9.82 -22.95 -32.53
N ARG A 693 -8.68 -23.63 -32.45
CA ARG A 693 -7.74 -23.47 -31.32
C ARG A 693 -6.66 -22.40 -31.55
N PHE A 694 -6.73 -21.64 -32.63
CA PHE A 694 -5.72 -20.65 -32.96
C PHE A 694 -6.25 -19.22 -32.78
N VAL A 695 -5.35 -18.35 -32.36
CA VAL A 695 -5.59 -16.91 -32.30
C VAL A 695 -4.89 -16.25 -33.47
N HIS A 696 -5.64 -15.48 -34.25
CA HIS A 696 -5.17 -14.81 -35.46
C HIS A 696 -5.18 -13.30 -35.28
N SER A 697 -4.19 -12.63 -35.85
CA SER A 697 -4.24 -11.17 -36.02
C SER A 697 -5.27 -10.79 -37.10
N THR A 698 -5.62 -9.52 -37.20
CA THR A 698 -6.48 -8.98 -38.27
C THR A 698 -5.90 -9.19 -39.67
N SER A 699 -4.58 -9.36 -39.79
CA SER A 699 -3.89 -9.74 -41.04
C SER A 699 -3.95 -11.24 -41.35
N GLY A 700 -4.65 -12.04 -40.53
CA GLY A 700 -4.82 -13.48 -40.69
C GLY A 700 -3.62 -14.34 -40.22
N GLN A 701 -2.58 -13.74 -39.67
CA GLN A 701 -1.41 -14.47 -39.16
C GLN A 701 -1.72 -15.10 -37.79
N ILE A 702 -1.22 -16.34 -37.60
CA ILE A 702 -1.36 -17.00 -36.28
C ILE A 702 -0.41 -16.32 -35.30
N VAL A 703 -0.99 -15.87 -34.16
CA VAL A 703 -0.27 -15.19 -33.08
C VAL A 703 -0.34 -15.97 -31.76
N GLY A 704 -1.18 -17.00 -31.66
CA GLY A 704 -1.30 -17.80 -30.45
C GLY A 704 -2.08 -19.08 -30.68
N ARG A 705 -2.08 -19.97 -29.66
CA ARG A 705 -2.89 -21.19 -29.62
C ARG A 705 -3.50 -21.34 -28.24
N LEU A 706 -4.75 -21.75 -28.17
CA LEU A 706 -5.44 -22.06 -26.91
C LEU A 706 -4.91 -23.37 -26.31
N ALA A 707 -4.95 -23.47 -24.99
CA ALA A 707 -4.64 -24.69 -24.27
C ALA A 707 -5.61 -25.83 -24.69
N ALA A 708 -5.17 -27.08 -24.55
CA ALA A 708 -5.97 -28.24 -24.97
C ALA A 708 -7.28 -28.38 -24.19
N SER A 709 -7.33 -27.89 -22.97
CA SER A 709 -8.47 -27.94 -22.06
C SER A 709 -9.58 -26.90 -22.37
N ILE A 710 -9.31 -25.96 -23.30
CA ILE A 710 -10.24 -24.87 -23.59
C ILE A 710 -11.14 -25.24 -24.77
N ASP A 711 -12.46 -25.18 -24.54
CA ASP A 711 -13.44 -25.26 -25.63
C ASP A 711 -13.53 -23.92 -26.36
N ALA A 712 -13.05 -23.92 -27.59
CA ALA A 712 -13.02 -22.75 -28.45
C ALA A 712 -14.37 -22.43 -29.12
N THR A 713 -15.36 -23.34 -29.05
CA THR A 713 -16.61 -23.25 -29.85
C THR A 713 -17.37 -21.96 -29.53
N HIS A 714 -17.45 -21.59 -28.26
CA HIS A 714 -18.15 -20.38 -27.84
C HIS A 714 -17.31 -19.12 -28.11
N LEU A 715 -15.99 -19.22 -27.99
CA LEU A 715 -15.07 -18.08 -28.13
C LEU A 715 -15.02 -17.51 -29.55
N GLN A 716 -15.29 -18.31 -30.56
CA GLN A 716 -15.26 -17.90 -31.98
C GLN A 716 -16.38 -16.90 -32.33
N ARG A 717 -17.41 -16.79 -31.49
CA ARG A 717 -18.52 -15.85 -31.68
C ARG A 717 -18.28 -14.48 -31.06
N GLY A 718 -17.17 -14.30 -30.31
CA GLY A 718 -16.86 -13.10 -29.59
C GLY A 718 -15.83 -12.23 -30.32
N VAL A 719 -15.78 -10.97 -29.89
CA VAL A 719 -14.72 -10.04 -30.27
C VAL A 719 -13.60 -10.15 -29.25
N ALA A 720 -12.41 -10.56 -29.69
CA ALA A 720 -11.24 -10.68 -28.85
C ALA A 720 -10.30 -9.47 -29.04
N SER A 721 -9.77 -8.94 -27.96
CA SER A 721 -8.77 -7.87 -27.99
C SER A 721 -7.56 -8.21 -27.12
N VAL A 722 -6.36 -7.83 -27.55
CA VAL A 722 -5.12 -8.05 -26.82
C VAL A 722 -5.10 -7.17 -25.57
N VAL A 723 -4.94 -7.79 -24.40
CA VAL A 723 -4.87 -7.09 -23.10
C VAL A 723 -3.46 -7.04 -22.53
N ALA A 724 -2.62 -8.00 -22.89
CA ALA A 724 -1.21 -8.04 -22.51
C ALA A 724 -0.42 -8.94 -23.47
N VAL A 725 0.89 -8.74 -23.52
CA VAL A 725 1.81 -9.68 -24.18
C VAL A 725 2.77 -10.18 -23.11
N MET A 726 2.71 -11.49 -22.85
CA MET A 726 3.56 -12.15 -21.86
C MET A 726 4.88 -12.58 -22.49
N VAL A 727 5.98 -12.37 -21.79
CA VAL A 727 7.29 -12.95 -22.14
C VAL A 727 7.54 -14.16 -21.25
N ARG A 728 7.99 -15.23 -21.86
CA ARG A 728 8.43 -16.46 -21.19
C ARG A 728 9.83 -16.84 -21.63
N THR A 729 10.58 -17.46 -20.73
CA THR A 729 11.93 -17.96 -20.99
C THR A 729 11.97 -19.49 -20.87
N ARG A 730 12.98 -20.11 -21.49
CA ARG A 730 13.24 -21.54 -21.38
C ARG A 730 13.41 -21.96 -19.93
N SER A 731 14.12 -21.18 -19.11
CA SER A 731 14.35 -21.44 -17.69
C SER A 731 13.07 -21.45 -16.82
N GLN A 732 12.00 -20.82 -17.28
CA GLN A 732 10.69 -20.82 -16.62
C GLN A 732 9.78 -21.98 -17.05
N THR A 733 10.27 -22.85 -17.94
CA THR A 733 9.54 -24.01 -18.44
C THR A 733 10.16 -25.28 -17.84
N PRO A 734 9.34 -26.26 -17.41
CA PRO A 734 9.86 -27.53 -16.91
C PRO A 734 10.82 -28.18 -17.91
N GLU A 735 11.89 -28.80 -17.40
CA GLU A 735 12.97 -29.35 -18.23
C GLU A 735 12.49 -30.40 -19.24
N GLU A 736 11.45 -31.12 -18.93
CA GLU A 736 10.81 -32.11 -19.81
C GLU A 736 10.34 -31.53 -21.15
N TYR A 737 10.05 -30.23 -21.21
CA TYR A 737 9.63 -29.53 -22.47
C TYR A 737 10.78 -28.86 -23.21
N TRP A 738 11.99 -28.77 -22.65
CA TRP A 738 13.13 -28.09 -23.27
C TRP A 738 13.53 -28.63 -24.65
N PRO A 739 13.46 -29.97 -24.90
CA PRO A 739 13.82 -30.49 -26.23
C PRO A 739 12.91 -29.98 -27.35
N ALA A 740 11.68 -29.60 -27.05
CA ALA A 740 10.72 -29.07 -28.01
C ALA A 740 10.91 -27.56 -28.28
N LEU A 741 11.66 -26.85 -27.43
CA LEU A 741 11.85 -25.40 -27.53
C LEU A 741 13.00 -25.03 -28.44
N GLN A 742 12.72 -24.13 -29.41
CA GLN A 742 13.70 -23.60 -30.37
C GLN A 742 14.12 -22.15 -30.05
N ALA A 743 13.42 -21.50 -29.08
CA ALA A 743 13.74 -20.15 -28.62
C ALA A 743 14.11 -20.16 -27.15
N ASP A 744 15.04 -19.30 -26.74
CA ASP A 744 15.39 -19.11 -25.32
C ASP A 744 14.40 -18.22 -24.59
N HIS A 745 13.75 -17.31 -25.31
CA HIS A 745 12.61 -16.51 -24.84
C HIS A 745 11.65 -16.25 -26.00
N TRP A 746 10.38 -16.12 -25.68
CA TRP A 746 9.32 -15.87 -26.66
C TRP A 746 8.15 -15.10 -26.02
N GLU A 747 7.32 -14.53 -26.88
CA GLU A 747 6.15 -13.76 -26.49
C GLU A 747 4.87 -14.57 -26.72
N THR A 748 3.88 -14.37 -25.87
CA THR A 748 2.53 -14.94 -25.96
C THR A 748 1.51 -13.84 -25.74
N PRO A 749 0.66 -13.50 -26.72
CA PRO A 749 -0.39 -12.53 -26.52
C PRO A 749 -1.50 -13.14 -25.65
N LEU A 750 -2.01 -12.33 -24.74
CA LEU A 750 -3.18 -12.64 -23.94
C LEU A 750 -4.30 -11.72 -24.36
N ALA A 751 -5.53 -12.25 -24.45
CA ALA A 751 -6.66 -11.51 -24.97
C ALA A 751 -7.87 -11.64 -24.06
N GLU A 752 -8.75 -10.66 -24.09
CA GLU A 752 -10.09 -10.74 -23.55
C GLU A 752 -11.10 -10.91 -24.67
N VAL A 753 -11.95 -11.93 -24.57
CA VAL A 753 -13.03 -12.20 -25.51
C VAL A 753 -14.32 -11.65 -24.91
N ARG A 754 -15.00 -10.78 -25.64
CA ARG A 754 -16.36 -10.31 -25.33
C ARG A 754 -17.34 -11.13 -26.12
N LEU A 755 -18.19 -11.85 -25.44
CA LEU A 755 -19.25 -12.64 -25.99
C LEU A 755 -20.56 -11.85 -25.87
N ALA A 756 -21.20 -11.56 -27.01
CA ALA A 756 -22.58 -11.04 -27.02
C ALA A 756 -23.55 -12.19 -26.85
N ASP A 757 -24.74 -11.90 -26.32
CA ASP A 757 -25.83 -12.89 -26.29
C ASP A 757 -26.14 -13.36 -27.74
N PRO A 758 -26.27 -14.67 -27.97
CA PRO A 758 -26.58 -15.22 -29.30
C PRO A 758 -27.89 -14.72 -29.90
N SER A 759 -28.75 -14.09 -29.10
CA SER A 759 -30.05 -13.53 -29.53
C SER A 759 -29.98 -12.07 -30.01
N ALA A 760 -28.87 -11.36 -29.81
CA ALA A 760 -28.70 -9.94 -30.12
C ALA A 760 -27.67 -9.73 -31.22
N THR A 761 -28.09 -9.37 -32.40
CA THR A 761 -27.43 -8.71 -33.55
C THR A 761 -25.98 -9.09 -33.95
N SER A 762 -25.74 -9.15 -35.25
CA SER A 762 -24.55 -9.64 -35.93
C SER A 762 -23.27 -9.00 -35.44
N ALA A 763 -22.26 -9.84 -35.13
CA ALA A 763 -20.89 -9.47 -34.74
C ALA A 763 -20.17 -8.50 -35.72
N VAL A 764 -20.73 -8.29 -36.91
CA VAL A 764 -20.20 -7.41 -37.96
C VAL A 764 -20.41 -5.93 -37.62
N ASP A 765 -21.48 -5.57 -36.93
CA ASP A 765 -21.79 -4.19 -36.56
C ASP A 765 -20.92 -3.70 -35.41
N GLU A 766 -20.55 -4.58 -34.46
CA GLU A 766 -19.60 -4.25 -33.37
C GLU A 766 -18.17 -4.07 -33.85
N LEU A 767 -17.72 -4.87 -34.82
CA LEU A 767 -16.38 -4.71 -35.45
C LEU A 767 -16.25 -3.39 -36.19
N GLN A 768 -17.32 -2.91 -36.83
CA GLN A 768 -17.33 -1.62 -37.52
C GLN A 768 -17.36 -0.42 -36.54
N ALA A 769 -17.98 -0.58 -35.37
CA ALA A 769 -18.01 0.47 -34.35
C ALA A 769 -16.65 0.61 -33.62
N LEU A 770 -15.95 -0.50 -33.34
CA LEU A 770 -14.62 -0.50 -32.72
C LEU A 770 -13.49 -0.03 -33.63
N GLY A 771 -13.67 -0.15 -34.94
CA GLY A 771 -12.70 0.32 -35.96
C GLY A 771 -12.77 1.83 -36.23
N ARG A 772 -13.80 2.53 -35.74
CA ARG A 772 -14.03 3.98 -35.93
C ARG A 772 -13.74 4.85 -34.70
N GLN A 773 -13.37 4.29 -33.58
CA GLN A 773 -12.86 4.97 -32.40
C GLN A 773 -11.35 4.71 -32.21
#